data_f6291cb2d117f6f6409fb46182b93a52
#
_entry.id   f6291cb2d117f6f6409fb46182b93a52
#
_cell.length_a   1.000
_cell.length_b   1.000
_cell.length_c   1.000
_cell.angle_alpha   90.00
_cell.angle_beta   90.00
_cell.angle_gamma   90.00
#
_symmetry.space_group_name_H-M   'P 1'
#
loop_
_entity.id
_entity.type
_entity.pdbx_description
1 polymer ?
#
loop_
_entity_poly.entity_id
_entity_poly.type
_entity_poly.pdbx_seq_one_letter_code
_entity_poly.pdbx_strand_id
1 'polypeptide(L)'
;MTGARHSGDGGAVAMAEPEAVHAPDRVAIHTRGLHKNYGPVEAVRGIDLDVHEGEIFGLIGPDGAGKTTTFQILAGIMEATAGVVEVFGRPARESRAVVGYLTQTFSLYPDLSVDENIRYVGDLRRVPPKEIAGRGDRYLKMFDMHRFKDRLAGQLSGGMKQKLSLVCALVAQPRVLLLDEPTTGVDPVSRREFWDVLAHLAADGLTIVVATPYLDEAERCNKVALMHLGQLHQTGTPAELRDSLGMRRLEVHTANLAEAEDRLTEAEDGVIGDVQRFGDRLDVIVKDPEAGRAAVEAALAKAGIAVRDIRVADPTLENTFVARLRAMGQELHAPPFPGKHPHRELKGEVAIGAENLTKRFGSFTAVHNVNLNVRYGEVYGLLGANGAGKTTTIKMLCGLLDPTSGTPQLAGSQGAIRSESVRELVGYMSQKFSLYDDLSIDENLDFFGGVYGVPQSEIAEKKRWVLEFSGLTGKAQQITGSLPGGWKQRVAFGAATMHEPGVLFLDEPTSGVDPLARRAFWRMINRLADMGTAILVTTHYLEEAEQCNRLGFMAGGELVAEGAPSAIKARQGGHLLELRVDQPQRAADRLKEQMERWRVSLFGDRLHVIVDDDVSSAEKRLAAQLRDAGVAVREIHEESYSLEDVFIAVVEKARQEGKFASED
;
A
#
# COMPACT_ATOMS: atom_id res chain seq x y z
N MET A 1 35.49 72.87 -16.89
CA MET A 1 35.12 72.42 -18.24
C MET A 1 34.74 70.97 -18.17
N THR A 2 33.50 70.82 -18.41
CA THR A 2 32.75 69.70 -18.98
C THR A 2 32.83 68.33 -18.35
N GLY A 3 31.78 68.05 -17.60
CA GLY A 3 31.34 66.74 -17.14
C GLY A 3 30.73 65.92 -18.26
N ALA A 4 30.80 64.61 -18.07
CA ALA A 4 29.92 63.67 -18.77
C ALA A 4 29.27 62.73 -17.75
N ARG A 5 27.96 62.86 -17.58
CA ARG A 5 27.10 61.94 -16.85
C ARG A 5 26.85 60.74 -17.74
N HIS A 6 27.16 59.54 -17.29
CA HIS A 6 26.65 58.29 -17.87
C HIS A 6 25.40 57.88 -17.06
N SER A 7 24.24 58.01 -17.70
CA SER A 7 23.00 57.41 -17.29
C SER A 7 23.02 55.94 -17.68
N GLY A 8 23.12 55.07 -16.70
CA GLY A 8 22.87 53.62 -16.88
C GLY A 8 21.38 53.34 -16.86
N ASP A 9 20.87 52.97 -17.98
CA ASP A 9 19.48 52.51 -18.19
C ASP A 9 19.40 51.07 -17.67
N GLY A 10 18.80 50.90 -16.50
CA GLY A 10 18.50 49.58 -15.93
C GLY A 10 17.19 49.03 -16.50
N GLY A 11 17.29 48.36 -17.63
CA GLY A 11 16.15 47.64 -18.19
C GLY A 11 15.70 46.50 -17.22
N ALA A 12 14.60 46.74 -16.52
CA ALA A 12 13.89 45.68 -15.80
C ALA A 12 13.30 44.73 -16.85
N VAL A 13 13.86 43.55 -16.95
CA VAL A 13 13.24 42.44 -17.69
C VAL A 13 11.97 42.07 -16.92
N ALA A 14 10.82 42.51 -17.42
CA ALA A 14 9.52 42.02 -16.97
C ALA A 14 9.46 40.50 -17.21
N MET A 15 9.44 39.72 -16.17
CA MET A 15 9.10 38.32 -16.25
C MET A 15 7.63 38.22 -16.62
N ALA A 16 7.35 37.78 -17.84
CA ALA A 16 6.02 37.44 -18.28
C ALA A 16 5.45 36.36 -17.33
N GLU A 17 4.23 36.58 -16.87
CA GLU A 17 3.42 35.54 -16.22
C GLU A 17 3.32 34.36 -17.19
N PRO A 18 3.47 33.11 -16.73
CA PRO A 18 3.32 31.95 -17.60
C PRO A 18 1.85 31.81 -17.94
N GLU A 19 1.48 32.12 -19.19
CA GLU A 19 0.25 31.63 -19.79
C GLU A 19 0.25 30.11 -19.70
N ALA A 20 -0.70 29.56 -18.94
CA ALA A 20 -0.97 28.14 -18.86
C ALA A 20 -1.62 27.67 -20.17
N VAL A 21 -0.80 27.41 -21.18
CA VAL A 21 -1.22 26.64 -22.36
C VAL A 21 -0.81 25.19 -22.11
N HIS A 22 -1.75 24.38 -21.64
CA HIS A 22 -1.63 22.93 -21.63
C HIS A 22 -1.59 22.42 -23.06
N ALA A 23 -0.42 22.02 -23.53
CA ALA A 23 -0.26 21.20 -24.71
C ALA A 23 -0.08 19.75 -24.25
N PRO A 24 -1.10 18.87 -24.34
CA PRO A 24 -1.05 17.51 -23.82
C PRO A 24 -0.02 16.60 -24.51
N ASP A 25 0.66 17.07 -25.54
CA ASP A 25 1.66 16.32 -26.31
C ASP A 25 3.13 16.66 -25.95
N ARG A 26 3.36 17.54 -24.96
CA ARG A 26 4.73 17.93 -24.63
C ARG A 26 5.37 16.99 -23.64
N VAL A 27 6.55 16.46 -23.97
CA VAL A 27 7.32 15.57 -23.10
C VAL A 27 8.03 16.39 -22.02
N ALA A 28 7.75 16.05 -20.76
CA ALA A 28 8.40 16.64 -19.58
C ALA A 28 9.67 15.90 -19.20
N ILE A 29 9.66 14.57 -19.26
CA ILE A 29 10.83 13.70 -19.00
C ILE A 29 11.06 12.80 -20.20
N HIS A 30 12.30 12.75 -20.66
CA HIS A 30 12.73 11.92 -21.79
C HIS A 30 13.97 11.13 -21.40
N THR A 31 13.93 9.80 -21.58
CA THR A 31 15.12 8.96 -21.42
C THR A 31 15.27 8.03 -22.60
N ARG A 32 16.52 7.83 -23.06
CA ARG A 32 16.86 6.85 -24.08
C ARG A 32 18.12 6.08 -23.69
N GLY A 33 17.98 4.76 -23.68
CA GLY A 33 19.07 3.86 -23.32
C GLY A 33 19.67 4.16 -21.97
N LEU A 34 18.87 4.55 -20.98
CA LEU A 34 19.37 4.89 -19.63
C LEU A 34 19.97 3.67 -18.96
N HIS A 35 21.26 3.74 -18.62
CA HIS A 35 21.98 2.71 -17.88
C HIS A 35 22.59 3.26 -16.59
N LYS A 36 22.60 2.44 -15.53
CA LYS A 36 23.33 2.71 -14.30
C LYS A 36 23.95 1.45 -13.72
N ASN A 37 25.27 1.48 -13.57
CA ASN A 37 26.05 0.40 -12.99
C ASN A 37 26.68 0.85 -11.67
N TYR A 38 26.67 -0.05 -10.67
CA TYR A 38 27.41 0.05 -9.41
C TYR A 38 28.44 -1.08 -9.39
N GLY A 39 29.63 -0.82 -9.92
CA GLY A 39 30.61 -1.86 -10.15
C GLY A 39 30.03 -2.98 -11.05
N PRO A 40 29.95 -4.23 -10.61
CA PRO A 40 29.42 -5.34 -11.39
C PRO A 40 27.88 -5.39 -11.43
N VAL A 41 27.18 -4.59 -10.62
CA VAL A 41 25.73 -4.59 -10.53
C VAL A 41 25.14 -3.58 -11.49
N GLU A 42 24.40 -4.07 -12.48
CA GLU A 42 23.61 -3.25 -13.41
C GLU A 42 22.24 -2.95 -12.77
N ALA A 43 22.10 -1.78 -12.17
CA ALA A 43 20.86 -1.38 -11.49
C ALA A 43 19.79 -0.87 -12.46
N VAL A 44 20.19 -0.28 -13.58
CA VAL A 44 19.31 0.19 -14.67
C VAL A 44 19.91 -0.25 -16.01
N ARG A 45 19.09 -0.84 -16.88
CA ARG A 45 19.53 -1.60 -18.06
C ARG A 45 18.79 -1.14 -19.33
N GLY A 46 19.09 0.08 -19.81
CA GLY A 46 18.58 0.58 -21.08
C GLY A 46 17.11 1.00 -21.03
N ILE A 47 16.76 1.88 -20.11
CA ILE A 47 15.38 2.40 -19.97
C ILE A 47 15.13 3.49 -21.02
N ASP A 48 14.06 3.29 -21.81
CA ASP A 48 13.42 4.29 -22.67
C ASP A 48 12.09 4.69 -22.05
N LEU A 49 11.94 5.98 -21.71
CA LEU A 49 10.75 6.48 -21.02
C LEU A 49 10.42 7.90 -21.46
N ASP A 50 9.14 8.13 -21.80
CA ASP A 50 8.58 9.45 -22.04
C ASP A 50 7.42 9.70 -21.05
N VAL A 51 7.53 10.81 -20.30
CA VAL A 51 6.47 11.30 -19.39
C VAL A 51 5.99 12.64 -19.92
N HIS A 52 4.68 12.83 -20.08
CA HIS A 52 4.10 14.04 -20.64
C HIS A 52 3.78 15.09 -19.55
N GLU A 53 3.67 16.35 -19.97
CA GLU A 53 3.33 17.43 -19.04
C GLU A 53 1.93 17.24 -18.43
N GLY A 54 1.81 17.42 -17.11
CA GLY A 54 0.54 17.36 -16.38
C GLY A 54 -0.01 15.96 -16.13
N GLU A 55 0.73 14.88 -16.50
CA GLU A 55 0.30 13.52 -16.16
C GLU A 55 0.88 13.03 -14.82
N ILE A 56 0.17 12.11 -14.18
CA ILE A 56 0.68 11.28 -13.08
C ILE A 56 1.17 9.97 -13.69
N PHE A 57 2.47 9.74 -13.65
CA PHE A 57 3.12 8.56 -14.20
C PHE A 57 3.62 7.64 -13.08
N GLY A 58 3.23 6.36 -13.08
CA GLY A 58 3.64 5.35 -12.12
C GLY A 58 4.82 4.50 -12.62
N LEU A 59 5.93 4.46 -11.88
CA LEU A 59 7.00 3.49 -12.08
C LEU A 59 6.87 2.38 -11.05
N ILE A 60 6.42 1.20 -11.49
CA ILE A 60 6.01 0.11 -10.61
C ILE A 60 6.99 -1.04 -10.72
N GLY A 61 7.31 -1.65 -9.60
CA GLY A 61 8.17 -2.82 -9.59
C GLY A 61 8.61 -3.22 -8.19
N PRO A 62 9.19 -4.43 -8.05
CA PRO A 62 9.66 -4.94 -6.78
C PRO A 62 10.84 -4.15 -6.23
N ASP A 63 11.20 -4.44 -4.98
CA ASP A 63 12.43 -3.93 -4.38
C ASP A 63 13.64 -4.39 -5.18
N GLY A 64 14.59 -3.45 -5.38
CA GLY A 64 15.75 -3.71 -6.23
C GLY A 64 15.50 -3.66 -7.73
N ALA A 65 14.28 -3.34 -8.20
CA ALA A 65 13.98 -3.18 -9.63
C ALA A 65 14.73 -2.02 -10.29
N GLY A 66 15.28 -1.07 -9.51
CA GLY A 66 16.00 0.10 -10.01
C GLY A 66 15.21 1.41 -9.95
N LYS A 67 14.01 1.43 -9.35
CA LYS A 67 13.11 2.60 -9.25
C LYS A 67 13.82 3.82 -8.63
N THR A 68 14.31 3.69 -7.40
CA THR A 68 15.02 4.76 -6.67
C THR A 68 16.27 5.24 -7.44
N THR A 69 17.03 4.33 -8.04
CA THR A 69 18.19 4.69 -8.88
C THR A 69 17.76 5.54 -10.07
N THR A 70 16.70 5.15 -10.76
CA THR A 70 16.12 5.93 -11.86
C THR A 70 15.69 7.32 -11.38
N PHE A 71 15.00 7.41 -10.24
CA PHE A 71 14.56 8.69 -9.66
C PHE A 71 15.71 9.61 -9.28
N GLN A 72 16.79 9.09 -8.70
CA GLN A 72 17.96 9.88 -8.38
C GLN A 72 18.66 10.44 -9.63
N ILE A 73 18.63 9.70 -10.73
CA ILE A 73 19.16 10.18 -12.02
C ILE A 73 18.24 11.26 -12.60
N LEU A 74 16.91 11.04 -12.62
CA LEU A 74 15.92 12.03 -13.07
C LEU A 74 15.95 13.31 -12.25
N ALA A 75 16.19 13.20 -10.94
CA ALA A 75 16.37 14.34 -10.05
C ALA A 75 17.73 15.07 -10.26
N GLY A 76 18.60 14.53 -11.11
CA GLY A 76 19.94 15.07 -11.36
C GLY A 76 20.90 14.93 -10.17
N ILE A 77 20.58 14.10 -9.18
CA ILE A 77 21.42 13.83 -8.00
C ILE A 77 22.53 12.86 -8.37
N MET A 78 22.23 11.89 -9.24
CA MET A 78 23.15 10.86 -9.69
C MET A 78 23.36 10.94 -11.20
N GLU A 79 24.56 10.62 -11.66
CA GLU A 79 24.87 10.53 -13.08
C GLU A 79 24.54 9.13 -13.63
N ALA A 80 23.97 9.08 -14.81
CA ALA A 80 23.82 7.85 -15.57
C ALA A 80 25.20 7.31 -15.99
N THR A 81 25.33 5.99 -16.13
CA THR A 81 26.54 5.37 -16.69
C THR A 81 26.55 5.52 -18.22
N ALA A 82 25.36 5.45 -18.86
CA ALA A 82 25.17 5.68 -20.27
C ALA A 82 23.71 6.08 -20.56
N GLY A 83 23.46 6.56 -21.76
CA GLY A 83 22.15 6.99 -22.22
C GLY A 83 21.90 8.49 -22.08
N VAL A 84 20.72 8.92 -22.52
CA VAL A 84 20.26 10.31 -22.49
C VAL A 84 19.17 10.45 -21.43
N VAL A 85 19.23 11.52 -20.63
CA VAL A 85 18.21 11.85 -19.62
C VAL A 85 17.95 13.34 -19.64
N GLU A 86 16.77 13.72 -20.06
CA GLU A 86 16.35 15.11 -20.18
C GLU A 86 15.06 15.40 -19.41
N VAL A 87 15.00 16.59 -18.84
CA VAL A 87 13.81 17.15 -18.21
C VAL A 87 13.52 18.48 -18.89
N PHE A 88 12.36 18.58 -19.56
CA PHE A 88 11.99 19.68 -20.45
C PHE A 88 13.06 20.02 -21.51
N GLY A 89 13.64 18.96 -22.14
CA GLY A 89 14.66 19.11 -23.20
C GLY A 89 16.01 19.61 -22.71
N ARG A 90 16.30 19.56 -21.41
CA ARG A 90 17.60 19.89 -20.83
C ARG A 90 18.14 18.70 -20.04
N PRO A 91 19.44 18.49 -19.98
CA PRO A 91 20.03 17.46 -19.13
C PRO A 91 19.47 17.52 -17.69
N ALA A 92 19.11 16.37 -17.10
CA ALA A 92 18.51 16.30 -15.77
C ALA A 92 19.30 17.07 -14.70
N ARG A 93 20.65 17.04 -14.79
CA ARG A 93 21.55 17.75 -13.87
C ARG A 93 21.38 19.28 -13.89
N GLU A 94 21.05 19.84 -15.05
CA GLU A 94 20.81 21.27 -15.23
C GLU A 94 19.38 21.67 -14.86
N SER A 95 18.48 20.70 -14.76
CA SER A 95 17.04 20.91 -14.52
C SER A 95 16.62 20.80 -13.07
N ARG A 96 17.57 20.68 -12.12
CA ARG A 96 17.30 20.52 -10.67
C ARG A 96 16.40 21.60 -10.08
N ALA A 97 16.44 22.82 -10.61
CA ALA A 97 15.64 23.93 -10.10
C ALA A 97 14.12 23.72 -10.35
N VAL A 98 13.76 22.98 -11.40
CA VAL A 98 12.37 22.70 -11.77
C VAL A 98 11.88 21.33 -11.32
N VAL A 99 12.73 20.55 -10.61
CA VAL A 99 12.39 19.22 -10.08
C VAL A 99 12.27 19.28 -8.56
N GLY A 100 11.11 18.84 -8.05
CA GLY A 100 10.90 18.47 -6.65
C GLY A 100 11.15 16.97 -6.48
N TYR A 101 11.82 16.56 -5.40
CA TYR A 101 12.07 15.15 -5.12
C TYR A 101 11.76 14.83 -3.66
N LEU A 102 10.84 13.90 -3.46
CA LEU A 102 10.49 13.32 -2.17
C LEU A 102 11.11 11.93 -2.09
N THR A 103 12.00 11.75 -1.13
CA THR A 103 12.72 10.50 -0.90
C THR A 103 11.90 9.51 -0.09
N GLN A 104 12.16 8.22 -0.24
CA GLN A 104 11.51 7.13 0.49
C GLN A 104 11.59 7.32 2.01
N THR A 105 12.76 7.73 2.51
CA THR A 105 12.94 8.02 3.94
C THR A 105 12.69 9.50 4.23
N PHE A 106 12.06 9.78 5.39
CA PHE A 106 11.85 11.15 5.85
C PHE A 106 13.19 11.87 6.01
N SER A 107 13.42 12.88 5.19
CA SER A 107 14.70 13.59 5.06
C SER A 107 14.70 15.00 5.68
N LEU A 108 13.60 15.41 6.31
CA LEU A 108 13.48 16.70 6.99
C LEU A 108 14.00 16.63 8.43
N TYR A 109 14.18 17.77 9.05
CA TYR A 109 14.75 17.90 10.39
C TYR A 109 13.67 17.64 11.47
N PRO A 110 13.79 16.54 12.27
CA PRO A 110 12.80 16.19 13.29
C PRO A 110 12.69 17.24 14.42
N ASP A 111 13.79 17.93 14.70
CA ASP A 111 13.91 18.92 15.78
C ASP A 111 13.45 20.34 15.37
N LEU A 112 13.11 20.54 14.10
CA LEU A 112 12.49 21.74 13.60
C LEU A 112 10.97 21.58 13.55
N SER A 113 10.23 22.69 13.75
CA SER A 113 8.79 22.73 13.55
C SER A 113 8.44 22.57 12.07
N VAL A 114 7.16 22.35 11.79
CA VAL A 114 6.62 22.28 10.42
C VAL A 114 6.99 23.55 9.65
N ASP A 115 6.74 24.74 10.22
CA ASP A 115 7.01 26.03 9.58
C ASP A 115 8.51 26.26 9.36
N GLU A 116 9.37 25.90 10.33
CA GLU A 116 10.81 26.00 10.21
C GLU A 116 11.38 25.09 9.12
N ASN A 117 10.88 23.85 8.98
CA ASN A 117 11.26 22.97 7.89
C ASN A 117 10.90 23.57 6.52
N ILE A 118 9.70 24.15 6.38
CA ILE A 118 9.24 24.79 5.15
C ILE A 118 10.14 25.98 4.79
N ARG A 119 10.48 26.84 5.78
CA ARG A 119 11.37 27.97 5.58
C ARG A 119 12.77 27.50 5.18
N TYR A 120 13.32 26.53 5.90
CA TYR A 120 14.64 25.98 5.61
C TYR A 120 14.75 25.47 4.16
N VAL A 121 13.79 24.66 3.72
CA VAL A 121 13.81 24.14 2.35
C VAL A 121 13.57 25.24 1.31
N GLY A 122 12.68 26.19 1.59
CA GLY A 122 12.44 27.35 0.73
C GLY A 122 13.69 28.21 0.57
N ASP A 123 14.41 28.51 1.66
CA ASP A 123 15.66 29.27 1.63
C ASP A 123 16.76 28.52 0.86
N LEU A 124 16.89 27.19 1.06
CA LEU A 124 17.81 26.33 0.32
C LEU A 124 17.55 26.39 -1.19
N ARG A 125 16.29 26.47 -1.59
CA ARG A 125 15.82 26.61 -2.98
C ARG A 125 15.81 28.06 -3.46
N ARG A 126 16.27 29.04 -2.65
CA ARG A 126 16.33 30.48 -2.96
C ARG A 126 14.97 31.09 -3.28
N VAL A 127 13.90 30.59 -2.66
CA VAL A 127 12.56 31.19 -2.77
C VAL A 127 12.51 32.45 -1.90
N PRO A 128 11.94 33.58 -2.37
CA PRO A 128 11.81 34.78 -1.57
C PRO A 128 10.99 34.54 -0.28
N PRO A 129 11.40 35.09 0.90
CA PRO A 129 10.75 34.79 2.18
C PRO A 129 9.24 35.03 2.23
N LYS A 130 8.76 36.07 1.55
CA LYS A 130 7.31 36.35 1.44
C LYS A 130 6.56 35.27 0.67
N GLU A 131 7.18 34.70 -0.35
CA GLU A 131 6.61 33.62 -1.15
C GLU A 131 6.65 32.30 -0.38
N ILE A 132 7.72 32.02 0.39
CA ILE A 132 7.79 30.85 1.27
C ILE A 132 6.60 30.86 2.22
N ALA A 133 6.36 31.98 2.93
CA ALA A 133 5.27 32.10 3.87
C ALA A 133 3.89 31.93 3.20
N GLY A 134 3.66 32.60 2.06
CA GLY A 134 2.38 32.53 1.36
C GLY A 134 2.10 31.13 0.76
N ARG A 135 3.12 30.53 0.11
CA ARG A 135 2.98 29.19 -0.48
C ARG A 135 2.90 28.11 0.60
N GLY A 136 3.72 28.22 1.65
CA GLY A 136 3.67 27.30 2.80
C GLY A 136 2.30 27.28 3.46
N ASP A 137 1.71 28.46 3.73
CA ASP A 137 0.39 28.58 4.32
C ASP A 137 -0.72 28.00 3.40
N ARG A 138 -0.64 28.25 2.09
CA ARG A 138 -1.56 27.68 1.08
C ARG A 138 -1.51 26.15 1.09
N TYR A 139 -0.31 25.56 1.02
CA TYR A 139 -0.16 24.10 0.97
C TYR A 139 -0.48 23.45 2.32
N LEU A 140 -0.13 24.07 3.45
CA LEU A 140 -0.53 23.57 4.77
C LEU A 140 -2.06 23.53 4.93
N LYS A 141 -2.80 24.50 4.38
CA LYS A 141 -4.27 24.48 4.35
C LYS A 141 -4.79 23.37 3.44
N MET A 142 -4.19 23.20 2.26
CA MET A 142 -4.57 22.14 1.30
C MET A 142 -4.45 20.73 1.89
N PHE A 143 -3.44 20.50 2.76
CA PHE A 143 -3.21 19.23 3.43
C PHE A 143 -3.85 19.11 4.83
N ASP A 144 -4.63 20.11 5.27
CA ASP A 144 -5.18 20.21 6.63
C ASP A 144 -4.09 20.12 7.75
N MET A 145 -2.94 20.71 7.47
CA MET A 145 -1.81 20.73 8.40
C MET A 145 -1.55 22.08 9.04
N HIS A 146 -2.31 23.13 8.70
CA HIS A 146 -2.07 24.50 9.15
C HIS A 146 -2.08 24.64 10.68
N ARG A 147 -2.94 23.91 11.39
CA ARG A 147 -3.02 23.88 12.87
C ARG A 147 -1.77 23.30 13.54
N PHE A 148 -0.95 22.56 12.82
CA PHE A 148 0.26 21.91 13.33
C PHE A 148 1.56 22.63 12.97
N LYS A 149 1.49 23.85 12.43
CA LYS A 149 2.65 24.61 11.91
C LYS A 149 3.78 24.78 12.92
N ASP A 150 3.44 24.91 14.21
CA ASP A 150 4.40 25.11 15.31
C ASP A 150 4.83 23.79 15.98
N ARG A 151 4.27 22.62 15.56
CA ARG A 151 4.65 21.31 16.09
C ARG A 151 5.96 20.84 15.49
N LEU A 152 6.83 20.22 16.31
CA LEU A 152 8.07 19.61 15.83
C LEU A 152 7.81 18.48 14.84
N ALA A 153 8.58 18.41 13.75
CA ALA A 153 8.40 17.38 12.73
C ALA A 153 8.60 15.95 13.28
N GLY A 154 9.46 15.78 14.29
CA GLY A 154 9.64 14.50 14.97
C GLY A 154 8.38 13.97 15.66
N GLN A 155 7.46 14.85 16.07
CA GLN A 155 6.22 14.53 16.78
C GLN A 155 5.04 14.25 15.83
N LEU A 156 5.23 14.37 14.51
CA LEU A 156 4.20 14.11 13.51
C LEU A 156 4.03 12.60 13.29
N SER A 157 2.81 12.20 12.92
CA SER A 157 2.55 10.85 12.43
C SER A 157 3.24 10.59 11.08
N GLY A 158 3.36 9.33 10.64
CA GLY A 158 3.96 8.97 9.35
C GLY A 158 3.32 9.70 8.19
N GLY A 159 1.99 9.70 8.10
CA GLY A 159 1.24 10.41 7.05
C GLY A 159 1.44 11.92 7.09
N MET A 160 1.47 12.53 8.29
CA MET A 160 1.75 13.96 8.45
C MET A 160 3.19 14.32 8.04
N LYS A 161 4.16 13.44 8.30
CA LYS A 161 5.55 13.61 7.83
C LYS A 161 5.64 13.61 6.31
N GLN A 162 4.91 12.71 5.66
CA GLN A 162 4.85 12.68 4.19
C GLN A 162 4.17 13.93 3.61
N LYS A 163 3.06 14.38 4.20
CA LYS A 163 2.40 15.64 3.85
C LYS A 163 3.36 16.83 3.99
N LEU A 164 4.12 16.93 5.10
CA LEU A 164 5.13 17.97 5.30
C LEU A 164 6.24 17.92 4.24
N SER A 165 6.76 16.72 3.93
CA SER A 165 7.78 16.54 2.90
C SER A 165 7.29 17.02 1.54
N LEU A 166 6.03 16.74 1.20
CA LEU A 166 5.40 17.20 -0.03
C LEU A 166 5.23 18.73 -0.04
N VAL A 167 4.76 19.35 1.06
CA VAL A 167 4.69 20.82 1.18
C VAL A 167 6.05 21.46 0.95
N CYS A 168 7.10 20.93 1.58
CA CYS A 168 8.48 21.42 1.40
C CYS A 168 8.95 21.31 -0.06
N ALA A 169 8.62 20.23 -0.76
CA ALA A 169 8.97 20.08 -2.17
C ALA A 169 8.20 21.08 -3.06
N LEU A 170 6.93 21.34 -2.75
CA LEU A 170 6.05 22.23 -3.51
C LEU A 170 6.32 23.73 -3.32
N VAL A 171 6.92 24.15 -2.19
CA VAL A 171 7.22 25.58 -1.91
C VAL A 171 8.08 26.21 -3.00
N ALA A 172 8.99 25.43 -3.62
CA ALA A 172 9.81 25.88 -4.73
C ALA A 172 9.08 25.93 -6.08
N GLN A 173 7.80 25.58 -6.15
CA GLN A 173 7.00 25.48 -7.38
C GLN A 173 7.69 24.66 -8.50
N PRO A 174 8.01 23.40 -8.25
CA PRO A 174 8.60 22.55 -9.28
C PRO A 174 7.61 22.37 -10.45
N ARG A 175 8.13 22.10 -11.65
CA ARG A 175 7.34 21.67 -12.81
C ARG A 175 7.21 20.15 -12.90
N VAL A 176 8.16 19.44 -12.30
CA VAL A 176 8.14 17.97 -12.14
C VAL A 176 8.29 17.63 -10.66
N LEU A 177 7.48 16.70 -10.18
CA LEU A 177 7.56 16.15 -8.84
C LEU A 177 7.85 14.65 -8.92
N LEU A 178 8.95 14.22 -8.33
CA LEU A 178 9.35 12.82 -8.22
C LEU A 178 9.05 12.34 -6.80
N LEU A 179 8.25 11.30 -6.65
CA LEU A 179 7.80 10.76 -5.36
C LEU A 179 8.23 9.29 -5.24
N ASP A 180 9.20 9.02 -4.37
CA ASP A 180 9.73 7.68 -4.15
C ASP A 180 9.03 7.02 -2.97
N GLU A 181 8.10 6.13 -3.23
CA GLU A 181 7.23 5.44 -2.27
C GLU A 181 6.54 6.37 -1.25
N PRO A 182 5.79 7.38 -1.73
CA PRO A 182 5.34 8.49 -0.89
C PRO A 182 4.33 8.11 0.20
N THR A 183 3.66 6.96 0.09
CA THR A 183 2.60 6.57 1.03
C THR A 183 2.92 5.27 1.78
N THR A 184 4.17 4.79 1.73
CA THR A 184 4.58 3.65 2.55
C THR A 184 4.40 3.94 4.03
N GLY A 185 3.65 3.06 4.76
CA GLY A 185 3.30 3.25 6.17
C GLY A 185 2.23 4.33 6.44
N VAL A 186 1.53 4.81 5.40
CA VAL A 186 0.41 5.75 5.52
C VAL A 186 -0.91 4.96 5.51
N ASP A 187 -1.80 5.27 6.45
CA ASP A 187 -3.11 4.63 6.54
C ASP A 187 -4.03 4.96 5.33
N PRO A 188 -5.09 4.15 5.07
CA PRO A 188 -5.90 4.29 3.87
C PRO A 188 -6.58 5.66 3.72
N VAL A 189 -7.05 6.28 4.82
CA VAL A 189 -7.69 7.60 4.78
C VAL A 189 -6.69 8.68 4.39
N SER A 190 -5.55 8.73 5.09
CA SER A 190 -4.47 9.68 4.81
C SER A 190 -3.87 9.46 3.41
N ARG A 191 -3.78 8.20 2.94
CA ARG A 191 -3.34 7.86 1.59
C ARG A 191 -4.29 8.41 0.53
N ARG A 192 -5.59 8.23 0.68
CA ARG A 192 -6.58 8.78 -0.22
C ARG A 192 -6.50 10.30 -0.30
N GLU A 193 -6.45 10.99 0.85
CA GLU A 193 -6.29 12.45 0.90
C GLU A 193 -5.01 12.91 0.18
N PHE A 194 -3.91 12.16 0.33
CA PHE A 194 -2.65 12.45 -0.34
C PHE A 194 -2.80 12.35 -1.87
N TRP A 195 -3.42 11.27 -2.37
CA TRP A 195 -3.66 11.07 -3.80
C TRP A 195 -4.66 12.08 -4.39
N ASP A 196 -5.70 12.48 -3.65
CA ASP A 196 -6.63 13.54 -4.06
C ASP A 196 -5.89 14.86 -4.30
N VAL A 197 -4.91 15.20 -3.44
CA VAL A 197 -4.09 16.40 -3.64
C VAL A 197 -3.16 16.26 -4.84
N LEU A 198 -2.54 15.08 -5.05
CA LEU A 198 -1.69 14.85 -6.24
C LEU A 198 -2.50 15.02 -7.53
N ALA A 199 -3.71 14.47 -7.58
CA ALA A 199 -4.60 14.59 -8.74
C ALA A 199 -4.96 16.07 -9.02
N HIS A 200 -5.24 16.85 -7.96
CA HIS A 200 -5.50 18.28 -8.09
C HIS A 200 -4.27 19.05 -8.61
N LEU A 201 -3.09 18.78 -8.08
CA LEU A 201 -1.85 19.41 -8.54
C LEU A 201 -1.51 19.05 -10.00
N ALA A 202 -1.78 17.81 -10.41
CA ALA A 202 -1.59 17.38 -11.80
C ALA A 202 -2.57 18.10 -12.74
N ALA A 203 -3.84 18.25 -12.33
CA ALA A 203 -4.82 19.03 -13.09
C ALA A 203 -4.43 20.51 -13.22
N ASP A 204 -3.72 21.08 -12.23
CA ASP A 204 -3.11 22.41 -12.28
C ASP A 204 -1.82 22.47 -13.14
N GLY A 205 -1.41 21.34 -13.75
CA GLY A 205 -0.28 21.28 -14.68
C GLY A 205 1.04 20.77 -14.12
N LEU A 206 1.07 20.33 -12.87
CA LEU A 206 2.26 19.70 -12.31
C LEU A 206 2.44 18.30 -12.87
N THR A 207 3.60 18.00 -13.46
CA THR A 207 3.94 16.63 -13.88
C THR A 207 4.41 15.84 -12.67
N ILE A 208 3.84 14.66 -12.43
CA ILE A 208 4.14 13.85 -11.25
C ILE A 208 4.61 12.47 -11.68
N VAL A 209 5.73 12.01 -11.13
CA VAL A 209 6.20 10.63 -11.30
C VAL A 209 6.28 9.96 -9.94
N VAL A 210 5.62 8.83 -9.79
CA VAL A 210 5.55 8.08 -8.53
C VAL A 210 6.23 6.74 -8.72
N ALA A 211 7.23 6.42 -7.88
CA ALA A 211 7.73 5.06 -7.76
C ALA A 211 6.99 4.37 -6.61
N THR A 212 6.39 3.22 -6.87
CA THR A 212 5.66 2.46 -5.85
C THR A 212 5.70 0.95 -6.11
N PRO A 213 5.77 0.11 -5.05
CA PRO A 213 5.52 -1.32 -5.17
C PRO A 213 4.02 -1.67 -5.05
N TYR A 214 3.15 -0.68 -4.82
CA TYR A 214 1.72 -0.86 -4.56
C TYR A 214 0.91 -0.66 -5.83
N LEU A 215 0.13 -1.67 -6.20
CA LEU A 215 -0.62 -1.68 -7.45
C LEU A 215 -1.95 -0.93 -7.36
N ASP A 216 -2.52 -0.81 -6.17
CA ASP A 216 -3.65 0.08 -5.88
C ASP A 216 -3.33 1.56 -6.12
N GLU A 217 -2.08 1.97 -5.84
CA GLU A 217 -1.60 3.31 -6.18
C GLU A 217 -1.41 3.49 -7.70
N ALA A 218 -0.97 2.43 -8.38
CA ALA A 218 -0.82 2.42 -9.82
C ALA A 218 -2.15 2.67 -10.56
N GLU A 219 -3.26 2.16 -10.04
CA GLU A 219 -4.61 2.41 -10.57
C GLU A 219 -5.00 3.90 -10.54
N ARG A 220 -4.32 4.72 -9.74
CA ARG A 220 -4.53 6.17 -9.64
C ARG A 220 -3.68 6.98 -10.61
N CYS A 221 -2.74 6.35 -11.31
CA CYS A 221 -1.89 6.98 -12.30
C CYS A 221 -2.57 7.05 -13.68
N ASN A 222 -2.23 8.06 -14.48
CA ASN A 222 -2.69 8.15 -15.87
C ASN A 222 -2.01 7.08 -16.75
N LYS A 223 -0.72 6.86 -16.53
CA LYS A 223 0.08 5.80 -17.16
C LYS A 223 1.00 5.16 -16.14
N VAL A 224 1.32 3.91 -16.38
CA VAL A 224 2.26 3.15 -15.55
C VAL A 224 3.25 2.39 -16.41
N ALA A 225 4.46 2.22 -15.89
CA ALA A 225 5.48 1.35 -16.47
C ALA A 225 5.87 0.28 -15.44
N LEU A 226 5.87 -0.97 -15.88
CA LEU A 226 6.28 -2.12 -15.08
C LEU A 226 7.80 -2.30 -15.19
N MET A 227 8.51 -2.11 -14.08
CA MET A 227 9.96 -2.21 -14.00
C MET A 227 10.38 -3.46 -13.23
N HIS A 228 11.29 -4.25 -13.81
CA HIS A 228 11.88 -5.42 -13.16
C HIS A 228 13.34 -5.61 -13.60
N LEU A 229 14.22 -5.93 -12.65
CA LEU A 229 15.65 -6.15 -12.87
C LEU A 229 16.32 -5.06 -13.74
N GLY A 230 15.96 -3.80 -13.50
CA GLY A 230 16.54 -2.65 -14.19
C GLY A 230 15.95 -2.36 -15.58
N GLN A 231 14.94 -3.07 -16.04
CA GLN A 231 14.31 -2.91 -17.36
C GLN A 231 12.83 -2.55 -17.25
N LEU A 232 12.31 -1.83 -18.24
CA LEU A 232 10.87 -1.63 -18.42
C LEU A 232 10.33 -2.76 -19.30
N HIS A 233 9.28 -3.42 -18.84
CA HIS A 233 8.69 -4.57 -19.54
C HIS A 233 7.39 -4.22 -20.26
N GLN A 234 6.64 -3.26 -19.72
CA GLN A 234 5.39 -2.81 -20.30
C GLN A 234 5.07 -1.39 -19.80
N THR A 235 4.51 -0.57 -20.69
CA THR A 235 4.04 0.78 -20.39
C THR A 235 2.66 0.98 -21.01
N GLY A 236 1.74 1.62 -20.28
CA GLY A 236 0.38 1.92 -20.76
C GLY A 236 -0.49 2.47 -19.64
N THR A 237 -1.75 2.74 -19.95
CA THR A 237 -2.75 3.03 -18.92
C THR A 237 -3.02 1.78 -18.08
N PRO A 238 -3.50 1.91 -16.83
CA PRO A 238 -3.90 0.75 -16.03
C PRO A 238 -4.87 -0.19 -16.76
N ALA A 239 -5.84 0.36 -17.49
CA ALA A 239 -6.79 -0.41 -18.27
C ALA A 239 -6.11 -1.19 -19.42
N GLU A 240 -5.26 -0.55 -20.23
CA GLU A 240 -4.50 -1.21 -21.30
C GLU A 240 -3.63 -2.35 -20.77
N LEU A 241 -3.02 -2.16 -19.60
CA LEU A 241 -2.20 -3.20 -18.98
C LEU A 241 -3.04 -4.41 -18.55
N ARG A 242 -4.21 -4.20 -17.93
CA ARG A 242 -5.13 -5.30 -17.59
C ARG A 242 -5.64 -6.03 -18.82
N ASP A 243 -6.08 -5.29 -19.83
CA ASP A 243 -6.59 -5.86 -21.08
C ASP A 243 -5.52 -6.65 -21.85
N SER A 244 -4.25 -6.21 -21.76
CA SER A 244 -3.11 -6.89 -22.40
C SER A 244 -2.86 -8.30 -21.85
N LEU A 245 -3.41 -8.66 -20.70
CA LEU A 245 -3.35 -10.01 -20.15
C LEU A 245 -4.16 -11.00 -21.01
N GLY A 246 -5.25 -10.53 -21.66
CA GLY A 246 -6.12 -11.37 -22.46
C GLY A 246 -6.80 -12.49 -21.67
N MET A 247 -6.99 -12.27 -20.37
CA MET A 247 -7.58 -13.21 -19.43
C MET A 247 -8.73 -12.56 -18.66
N ARG A 248 -9.51 -13.38 -17.97
CA ARG A 248 -10.58 -12.95 -17.05
C ARG A 248 -10.38 -13.60 -15.70
N ARG A 249 -10.96 -13.01 -14.68
CA ARG A 249 -10.93 -13.49 -13.30
C ARG A 249 -12.29 -14.06 -12.94
N LEU A 250 -12.29 -15.26 -12.36
CA LEU A 250 -13.46 -15.87 -11.74
C LEU A 250 -13.32 -15.77 -10.23
N GLU A 251 -14.28 -15.15 -9.56
CA GLU A 251 -14.41 -15.17 -8.10
C GLU A 251 -15.25 -16.39 -7.71
N VAL A 252 -14.59 -17.37 -7.10
CA VAL A 252 -15.21 -18.67 -6.75
C VAL A 252 -15.44 -18.75 -5.25
N HIS A 253 -16.69 -18.84 -4.84
CA HIS A 253 -17.08 -19.00 -3.44
C HIS A 253 -17.38 -20.48 -3.13
N THR A 254 -16.65 -21.05 -2.18
CA THR A 254 -16.79 -22.43 -1.73
C THR A 254 -16.57 -22.58 -0.22
N ALA A 255 -16.98 -23.71 0.36
CA ALA A 255 -16.86 -23.91 1.80
C ALA A 255 -15.45 -24.32 2.25
N ASN A 256 -14.68 -25.01 1.40
CA ASN A 256 -13.32 -25.50 1.71
C ASN A 256 -12.32 -24.90 0.74
N LEU A 257 -11.90 -23.66 1.03
CA LEU A 257 -11.01 -22.88 0.17
C LEU A 257 -9.62 -23.52 0.02
N ALA A 258 -9.08 -24.11 1.09
CA ALA A 258 -7.75 -24.72 1.05
C ALA A 258 -7.69 -25.91 0.09
N GLU A 259 -8.63 -26.85 0.23
CA GLU A 259 -8.69 -28.02 -0.64
C GLU A 259 -9.06 -27.63 -2.07
N ALA A 260 -9.95 -26.64 -2.24
CA ALA A 260 -10.32 -26.13 -3.56
C ALA A 260 -9.13 -25.46 -4.26
N GLU A 261 -8.31 -24.67 -3.55
CA GLU A 261 -7.07 -24.07 -4.07
C GLU A 261 -6.12 -25.17 -4.58
N ASP A 262 -5.86 -26.19 -3.77
CA ASP A 262 -4.98 -27.29 -4.14
C ASP A 262 -5.48 -28.02 -5.39
N ARG A 263 -6.77 -28.36 -5.46
CA ARG A 263 -7.38 -29.08 -6.60
C ARG A 263 -7.36 -28.26 -7.89
N LEU A 264 -7.65 -26.96 -7.81
CA LEU A 264 -7.62 -26.09 -8.98
C LEU A 264 -6.19 -25.78 -9.45
N THR A 265 -5.23 -25.74 -8.51
CA THR A 265 -3.81 -25.56 -8.85
C THR A 265 -3.23 -26.81 -9.50
N GLU A 266 -3.69 -28.02 -9.11
CA GLU A 266 -3.28 -29.31 -9.69
C GLU A 266 -3.95 -29.61 -11.04
N ALA A 267 -4.96 -28.82 -11.45
CA ALA A 267 -5.68 -29.05 -12.71
C ALA A 267 -4.78 -28.70 -13.91
N GLU A 268 -4.28 -29.73 -14.60
CA GLU A 268 -3.40 -29.60 -15.79
C GLU A 268 -4.18 -29.44 -17.11
N ASP A 269 -5.37 -28.81 -17.08
CA ASP A 269 -6.23 -28.69 -18.27
C ASP A 269 -5.85 -27.56 -19.23
N GLY A 270 -4.92 -26.69 -18.81
CA GLY A 270 -4.47 -25.52 -19.58
C GLY A 270 -5.53 -24.41 -19.71
N VAL A 271 -6.70 -24.56 -19.08
CA VAL A 271 -7.79 -23.56 -19.02
C VAL A 271 -7.57 -22.60 -17.86
N ILE A 272 -7.16 -23.15 -16.70
CA ILE A 272 -6.84 -22.40 -15.50
C ILE A 272 -5.39 -21.91 -15.57
N GLY A 273 -5.20 -20.59 -15.53
CA GLY A 273 -3.87 -19.97 -15.63
C GLY A 273 -3.24 -19.67 -14.28
N ASP A 274 -4.03 -19.31 -13.28
CA ASP A 274 -3.56 -19.01 -11.90
C ASP A 274 -4.70 -19.17 -10.91
N VAL A 275 -4.37 -19.55 -9.67
CA VAL A 275 -5.31 -19.63 -8.56
C VAL A 275 -4.73 -18.91 -7.37
N GLN A 276 -5.52 -18.01 -6.78
CA GLN A 276 -5.15 -17.27 -5.58
C GLN A 276 -6.27 -17.33 -4.56
N ARG A 277 -5.93 -17.69 -3.32
CA ARG A 277 -6.88 -17.69 -2.21
C ARG A 277 -6.98 -16.32 -1.59
N PHE A 278 -8.22 -15.89 -1.38
CA PHE A 278 -8.61 -14.79 -0.53
C PHE A 278 -9.36 -15.31 0.69
N GLY A 279 -9.68 -14.48 1.66
CA GLY A 279 -10.23 -14.91 2.94
C GLY A 279 -11.50 -15.75 2.85
N ASP A 280 -12.38 -15.45 1.89
CA ASP A 280 -13.68 -16.10 1.74
C ASP A 280 -13.99 -16.55 0.29
N ARG A 281 -13.00 -16.46 -0.63
CA ARG A 281 -13.12 -16.88 -2.02
C ARG A 281 -11.79 -17.31 -2.63
N LEU A 282 -11.85 -17.89 -3.82
CA LEU A 282 -10.69 -18.07 -4.71
C LEU A 282 -10.85 -17.16 -5.92
N ASP A 283 -9.78 -16.48 -6.30
CA ASP A 283 -9.66 -15.80 -7.58
C ASP A 283 -8.94 -16.72 -8.56
N VAL A 284 -9.63 -17.10 -9.65
CA VAL A 284 -9.14 -18.03 -10.67
C VAL A 284 -8.99 -17.27 -11.99
N ILE A 285 -7.78 -17.24 -12.52
CA ILE A 285 -7.48 -16.56 -13.79
C ILE A 285 -7.64 -17.53 -14.95
N VAL A 286 -8.49 -17.19 -15.91
CA VAL A 286 -8.84 -18.02 -17.06
C VAL A 286 -8.82 -17.23 -18.36
N LYS A 287 -8.60 -17.89 -19.50
CA LYS A 287 -8.66 -17.22 -20.81
C LYS A 287 -10.09 -16.96 -21.27
N ASP A 288 -10.93 -17.95 -21.11
CA ASP A 288 -12.36 -17.90 -21.46
C ASP A 288 -13.21 -18.14 -20.23
N PRO A 289 -14.15 -17.23 -19.89
CA PRO A 289 -14.95 -17.34 -18.67
C PRO A 289 -15.86 -18.59 -18.64
N GLU A 290 -16.46 -18.96 -19.77
CA GLU A 290 -17.39 -20.10 -19.82
C GLU A 290 -16.64 -21.43 -19.72
N ALA A 291 -15.55 -21.59 -20.48
CA ALA A 291 -14.68 -22.75 -20.36
C ALA A 291 -14.04 -22.83 -18.95
N GLY A 292 -13.63 -21.68 -18.40
CA GLY A 292 -13.08 -21.58 -17.05
C GLY A 292 -14.09 -21.99 -15.97
N ARG A 293 -15.33 -21.51 -16.05
CA ARG A 293 -16.42 -21.91 -15.15
C ARG A 293 -16.63 -23.41 -15.19
N ALA A 294 -16.75 -23.99 -16.39
CA ALA A 294 -16.95 -25.44 -16.55
C ALA A 294 -15.76 -26.24 -15.98
N ALA A 295 -14.52 -25.79 -16.18
CA ALA A 295 -13.33 -26.44 -15.64
C ALA A 295 -13.29 -26.38 -14.11
N VAL A 296 -13.59 -25.22 -13.51
CA VAL A 296 -13.66 -25.05 -12.05
C VAL A 296 -14.75 -25.95 -11.44
N GLU A 297 -15.96 -25.94 -12.01
CA GLU A 297 -17.07 -26.76 -11.52
C GLU A 297 -16.74 -28.25 -11.63
N ALA A 298 -16.14 -28.70 -12.74
CA ALA A 298 -15.75 -30.10 -12.93
C ALA A 298 -14.66 -30.55 -11.96
N ALA A 299 -13.60 -29.72 -11.76
CA ALA A 299 -12.50 -30.01 -10.84
C ALA A 299 -13.00 -30.11 -9.39
N LEU A 300 -13.81 -29.16 -8.94
CA LEU A 300 -14.34 -29.15 -7.58
C LEU A 300 -15.40 -30.23 -7.33
N ALA A 301 -16.27 -30.52 -8.31
CA ALA A 301 -17.24 -31.62 -8.23
C ALA A 301 -16.53 -32.99 -8.11
N LYS A 302 -15.43 -33.21 -8.84
CA LYS A 302 -14.59 -34.42 -8.73
C LYS A 302 -14.02 -34.61 -7.33
N ALA A 303 -13.74 -33.51 -6.63
CA ALA A 303 -13.25 -33.52 -5.24
C ALA A 303 -14.39 -33.52 -4.20
N GLY A 304 -15.66 -33.49 -4.63
CA GLY A 304 -16.83 -33.44 -3.72
C GLY A 304 -17.01 -32.06 -3.06
N ILE A 305 -16.39 -31.01 -3.61
CA ILE A 305 -16.44 -29.64 -3.07
C ILE A 305 -17.59 -28.88 -3.74
N ALA A 306 -18.55 -28.42 -2.94
CA ALA A 306 -19.69 -27.66 -3.44
C ALA A 306 -19.30 -26.22 -3.75
N VAL A 307 -19.58 -25.77 -4.97
CA VAL A 307 -19.47 -24.37 -5.38
C VAL A 307 -20.76 -23.65 -4.97
N ARG A 308 -20.62 -22.50 -4.30
CA ARG A 308 -21.76 -21.65 -3.89
C ARG A 308 -22.10 -20.61 -4.96
N ASP A 309 -21.07 -19.96 -5.50
CA ASP A 309 -21.21 -18.90 -6.50
C ASP A 309 -19.92 -18.78 -7.31
N ILE A 310 -20.04 -18.40 -8.59
CA ILE A 310 -18.92 -18.01 -9.46
C ILE A 310 -19.31 -16.73 -10.17
N ARG A 311 -18.52 -15.67 -9.97
CA ARG A 311 -18.70 -14.38 -10.64
C ARG A 311 -17.55 -14.12 -11.58
N VAL A 312 -17.84 -13.53 -12.72
CA VAL A 312 -16.82 -13.04 -13.66
C VAL A 312 -16.44 -11.61 -13.27
N ALA A 313 -15.16 -11.35 -13.17
CA ALA A 313 -14.62 -10.02 -12.87
C ALA A 313 -13.41 -9.73 -13.76
N ASP A 314 -13.05 -8.48 -13.88
CA ASP A 314 -11.84 -8.07 -14.58
C ASP A 314 -10.59 -8.44 -13.78
N PRO A 315 -9.46 -8.76 -14.45
CA PRO A 315 -8.19 -8.97 -13.77
C PRO A 315 -7.70 -7.67 -13.14
N THR A 316 -6.99 -7.79 -12.02
CA THR A 316 -6.32 -6.66 -11.38
C THR A 316 -4.96 -6.38 -12.03
N LEU A 317 -4.37 -5.21 -11.76
CA LEU A 317 -2.97 -4.95 -12.14
C LEU A 317 -2.01 -5.95 -11.49
N GLU A 318 -2.32 -6.46 -10.29
CA GLU A 318 -1.52 -7.51 -9.64
C GLU A 318 -1.53 -8.80 -10.45
N ASN A 319 -2.68 -9.22 -10.96
CA ASN A 319 -2.76 -10.40 -11.82
C ASN A 319 -1.88 -10.22 -13.06
N THR A 320 -1.94 -9.03 -13.69
CA THR A 320 -1.12 -8.72 -14.87
C THR A 320 0.37 -8.73 -14.55
N PHE A 321 0.77 -8.07 -13.46
CA PHE A 321 2.16 -7.99 -13.03
C PHE A 321 2.73 -9.37 -12.70
N VAL A 322 2.03 -10.17 -11.89
CA VAL A 322 2.46 -11.53 -11.52
C VAL A 322 2.52 -12.45 -12.73
N ALA A 323 1.53 -12.40 -13.63
CA ALA A 323 1.54 -13.21 -14.85
C ALA A 323 2.75 -12.86 -15.75
N ARG A 324 3.12 -11.58 -15.86
CA ARG A 324 4.32 -11.15 -16.60
C ARG A 324 5.61 -11.65 -15.97
N LEU A 325 5.75 -11.54 -14.65
CA LEU A 325 6.92 -12.04 -13.95
C LEU A 325 7.07 -13.56 -14.10
N ARG A 326 5.97 -14.32 -14.01
CA ARG A 326 5.99 -15.78 -14.25
C ARG A 326 6.38 -16.12 -15.68
N ALA A 327 5.88 -15.39 -16.67
CA ALA A 327 6.29 -15.58 -18.07
C ALA A 327 7.78 -15.35 -18.29
N MET A 328 8.44 -14.60 -17.41
CA MET A 328 9.90 -14.39 -17.39
C MET A 328 10.66 -15.42 -16.55
N GLY A 329 9.98 -16.47 -16.07
CA GLY A 329 10.58 -17.53 -15.23
C GLY A 329 10.80 -17.12 -13.77
N GLN A 330 10.16 -16.04 -13.31
CA GLN A 330 10.21 -15.60 -11.92
C GLN A 330 9.07 -16.27 -11.15
N GLU A 331 9.37 -17.29 -10.39
CA GLU A 331 8.45 -17.91 -9.44
C GLU A 331 9.07 -17.90 -8.05
N LEU A 332 8.30 -17.39 -7.07
CA LEU A 332 8.63 -17.57 -5.66
C LEU A 332 7.82 -18.74 -5.13
N HIS A 333 8.50 -19.88 -4.94
CA HIS A 333 7.93 -21.02 -4.27
C HIS A 333 8.04 -20.80 -2.76
N ALA A 334 6.92 -20.91 -2.06
CA ALA A 334 6.93 -21.01 -0.61
C ALA A 334 7.22 -22.50 -0.27
N PRO A 335 8.39 -22.81 0.29
CA PRO A 335 8.70 -24.19 0.66
C PRO A 335 7.71 -24.68 1.70
N PRO A 336 7.40 -26.00 1.77
CA PRO A 336 6.53 -26.54 2.79
C PRO A 336 7.10 -26.21 4.18
N PHE A 337 6.22 -25.78 5.08
CA PHE A 337 6.64 -25.44 6.44
C PHE A 337 7.03 -26.73 7.19
N PRO A 338 8.24 -26.82 7.75
CA PRO A 338 8.67 -28.01 8.48
C PRO A 338 8.07 -28.01 9.89
N GLY A 339 7.39 -29.08 10.32
CA GLY A 339 6.90 -29.17 11.67
C GLY A 339 5.87 -30.27 11.91
N LYS A 340 5.48 -30.43 13.19
CA LYS A 340 4.52 -31.44 13.66
C LYS A 340 3.09 -30.92 13.74
N HIS A 341 2.91 -29.60 13.67
CA HIS A 341 1.61 -28.90 13.69
C HIS A 341 0.69 -29.33 14.86
N PRO A 342 1.13 -29.17 16.10
CA PRO A 342 0.43 -29.73 17.27
C PRO A 342 -0.96 -29.08 17.54
N HIS A 343 -1.24 -27.94 16.88
CA HIS A 343 -2.49 -27.18 17.14
C HIS A 343 -3.62 -27.49 16.15
N ARG A 344 -3.41 -28.42 15.22
CA ARG A 344 -4.40 -28.77 14.19
C ARG A 344 -5.70 -29.31 14.80
N GLU A 345 -5.64 -30.02 15.92
CA GLU A 345 -6.81 -30.58 16.62
C GLU A 345 -7.68 -29.51 17.30
N LEU A 346 -7.10 -28.34 17.61
CA LEU A 346 -7.80 -27.20 18.25
C LEU A 346 -8.56 -26.34 17.26
N LYS A 347 -8.53 -26.65 15.97
CA LYS A 347 -9.12 -25.83 14.90
C LYS A 347 -10.60 -25.53 15.18
N GLY A 348 -10.94 -24.23 15.21
CA GLY A 348 -12.27 -23.72 15.51
C GLY A 348 -12.49 -23.28 16.96
N GLU A 349 -11.63 -23.66 17.92
CA GLU A 349 -11.66 -23.15 19.28
C GLU A 349 -11.11 -21.72 19.34
N VAL A 350 -11.51 -20.94 20.36
CA VAL A 350 -11.01 -19.56 20.54
C VAL A 350 -9.58 -19.60 21.07
N ALA A 351 -8.66 -19.05 20.29
CA ALA A 351 -7.24 -18.94 20.62
C ALA A 351 -6.88 -17.56 21.18
N ILE A 352 -7.45 -16.48 20.62
CA ILE A 352 -7.26 -15.10 21.06
C ILE A 352 -8.63 -14.54 21.40
N GLY A 353 -8.76 -13.90 22.55
CA GLY A 353 -10.01 -13.26 22.98
C GLY A 353 -9.78 -11.92 23.67
N ALA A 354 -10.74 -11.04 23.54
CA ALA A 354 -10.83 -9.78 24.27
C ALA A 354 -12.26 -9.57 24.72
N GLU A 355 -12.46 -9.32 26.00
CA GLU A 355 -13.74 -8.94 26.57
C GLU A 355 -13.63 -7.56 27.23
N ASN A 356 -14.35 -6.57 26.69
CA ASN A 356 -14.40 -5.18 27.16
C ASN A 356 -13.00 -4.55 27.33
N LEU A 357 -12.07 -4.88 26.42
CA LEU A 357 -10.68 -4.51 26.53
C LEU A 357 -10.51 -3.00 26.38
N THR A 358 -9.92 -2.36 27.39
CA THR A 358 -9.75 -0.91 27.43
C THR A 358 -8.34 -0.53 27.88
N LYS A 359 -7.74 0.49 27.22
CA LYS A 359 -6.45 1.06 27.59
C LYS A 359 -6.50 2.57 27.62
N ARG A 360 -6.12 3.13 28.77
CA ARG A 360 -5.95 4.57 28.99
C ARG A 360 -4.50 4.92 29.28
N PHE A 361 -4.03 6.04 28.73
CA PHE A 361 -2.75 6.66 29.04
C PHE A 361 -3.03 8.08 29.56
N GLY A 362 -3.06 8.23 30.89
CA GLY A 362 -3.53 9.47 31.52
C GLY A 362 -4.99 9.76 31.15
N SER A 363 -5.25 10.91 30.56
CA SER A 363 -6.58 11.32 30.08
C SER A 363 -6.95 10.71 28.71
N PHE A 364 -5.97 10.25 27.94
CA PHE A 364 -6.19 9.70 26.60
C PHE A 364 -6.61 8.23 26.66
N THR A 365 -7.71 7.88 26.00
CA THR A 365 -8.18 6.50 25.83
C THR A 365 -7.77 5.98 24.46
N ALA A 366 -6.77 5.11 24.41
CA ALA A 366 -6.24 4.55 23.17
C ALA A 366 -7.06 3.36 22.64
N VAL A 367 -7.70 2.59 23.55
CA VAL A 367 -8.58 1.46 23.23
C VAL A 367 -9.76 1.50 24.19
N HIS A 368 -10.97 1.40 23.67
CA HIS A 368 -12.20 1.50 24.42
C HIS A 368 -13.13 0.33 24.13
N ASN A 369 -13.40 -0.49 25.16
CA ASN A 369 -14.41 -1.55 25.14
C ASN A 369 -14.34 -2.50 23.92
N VAL A 370 -13.12 -2.88 23.50
CA VAL A 370 -12.94 -3.77 22.37
C VAL A 370 -13.27 -5.21 22.77
N ASN A 371 -14.14 -5.83 21.97
CA ASN A 371 -14.52 -7.23 22.06
C ASN A 371 -14.18 -7.91 20.74
N LEU A 372 -13.34 -8.93 20.76
CA LEU A 372 -12.98 -9.72 19.59
C LEU A 372 -12.63 -11.15 19.98
N ASN A 373 -12.70 -12.06 19.03
CA ASN A 373 -12.17 -13.42 19.17
C ASN A 373 -11.53 -13.87 17.86
N VAL A 374 -10.46 -14.66 17.96
CA VAL A 374 -9.81 -15.31 16.81
C VAL A 374 -9.71 -16.80 17.14
N ARG A 375 -10.07 -17.64 16.17
CA ARG A 375 -10.09 -19.08 16.36
C ARG A 375 -8.80 -19.72 15.84
N TYR A 376 -8.44 -20.87 16.40
CA TYR A 376 -7.39 -21.69 15.80
C TYR A 376 -7.76 -22.03 14.34
N GLY A 377 -6.83 -21.83 13.43
CA GLY A 377 -7.04 -22.01 12.01
C GLY A 377 -7.68 -20.82 11.29
N GLU A 378 -7.77 -19.67 11.93
CA GLU A 378 -8.34 -18.43 11.37
C GLU A 378 -7.26 -17.36 11.19
N VAL A 379 -7.34 -16.63 10.07
CA VAL A 379 -6.61 -15.38 9.85
C VAL A 379 -7.58 -14.22 10.07
N TYR A 380 -7.34 -13.44 11.11
CA TYR A 380 -8.13 -12.27 11.47
C TYR A 380 -7.35 -10.99 11.18
N GLY A 381 -7.92 -10.12 10.33
CA GLY A 381 -7.34 -8.83 9.99
C GLY A 381 -7.88 -7.71 10.90
N LEU A 382 -7.00 -6.99 11.59
CA LEU A 382 -7.36 -5.81 12.38
C LEU A 382 -6.93 -4.54 11.64
N LEU A 383 -7.91 -3.83 11.06
CA LEU A 383 -7.70 -2.64 10.23
C LEU A 383 -8.09 -1.36 10.97
N GLY A 384 -7.56 -0.24 10.51
CA GLY A 384 -7.89 1.08 11.06
C GLY A 384 -6.86 2.12 10.67
N ALA A 385 -7.21 3.40 10.78
CA ALA A 385 -6.29 4.51 10.60
C ALA A 385 -5.11 4.45 11.60
N ASN A 386 -4.06 5.21 11.32
CA ASN A 386 -2.97 5.38 12.27
C ASN A 386 -3.52 6.05 13.55
N GLY A 387 -3.13 5.52 14.72
CA GLY A 387 -3.69 5.96 16.01
C GLY A 387 -5.03 5.33 16.40
N ALA A 388 -5.66 4.49 15.57
CA ALA A 388 -6.93 3.83 15.90
C ALA A 388 -6.86 2.80 17.03
N GLY A 389 -5.68 2.50 17.59
CA GLY A 389 -5.50 1.58 18.70
C GLY A 389 -5.04 0.16 18.35
N LYS A 390 -4.81 -0.16 17.06
CA LYS A 390 -4.41 -1.51 16.60
C LYS A 390 -3.22 -2.11 17.34
N THR A 391 -2.06 -1.46 17.27
CA THR A 391 -0.82 -1.92 17.93
C THR A 391 -0.99 -1.98 19.47
N THR A 392 -1.76 -1.06 20.05
CA THR A 392 -2.08 -1.08 21.49
C THR A 392 -2.91 -2.33 21.86
N THR A 393 -3.91 -2.66 21.03
CA THR A 393 -4.73 -3.85 21.19
C THR A 393 -3.90 -5.12 21.08
N ILE A 394 -3.06 -5.26 20.04
CA ILE A 394 -2.13 -6.40 19.91
C ILE A 394 -1.23 -6.53 21.13
N LYS A 395 -0.59 -5.44 21.59
CA LYS A 395 0.30 -5.47 22.75
C LYS A 395 -0.41 -5.91 24.02
N MET A 396 -1.69 -5.60 24.19
CA MET A 396 -2.49 -6.11 25.31
C MET A 396 -2.79 -7.60 25.15
N LEU A 397 -3.17 -8.03 23.94
CA LEU A 397 -3.50 -9.43 23.66
C LEU A 397 -2.29 -10.37 23.78
N CYS A 398 -1.10 -9.93 23.38
CA CYS A 398 0.13 -10.72 23.53
C CYS A 398 0.84 -10.54 24.88
N GLY A 399 0.21 -9.85 25.85
CA GLY A 399 0.74 -9.68 27.21
C GLY A 399 1.92 -8.71 27.35
N LEU A 400 2.24 -7.92 26.33
CA LEU A 400 3.30 -6.91 26.38
C LEU A 400 2.85 -5.61 27.07
N LEU A 401 1.54 -5.39 27.18
CA LEU A 401 0.95 -4.20 27.78
C LEU A 401 -0.26 -4.60 28.63
N ASP A 402 -0.34 -4.11 29.89
CA ASP A 402 -1.51 -4.35 30.74
C ASP A 402 -2.70 -3.51 30.28
N PRO A 403 -3.91 -4.10 30.16
CA PRO A 403 -5.12 -3.34 29.98
C PRO A 403 -5.43 -2.51 31.23
N THR A 404 -6.15 -1.40 31.05
CA THR A 404 -6.69 -0.62 32.17
C THR A 404 -7.92 -1.32 32.76
N SER A 405 -8.73 -1.96 31.92
CA SER A 405 -9.86 -2.82 32.26
C SER A 405 -10.16 -3.80 31.12
N GLY A 406 -10.99 -4.79 31.40
CA GLY A 406 -11.32 -5.88 30.50
C GLY A 406 -10.35 -7.06 30.63
N THR A 407 -10.69 -8.16 29.94
CA THR A 407 -9.97 -9.43 30.11
C THR A 407 -9.45 -9.91 28.76
N PRO A 408 -8.12 -9.97 28.55
CA PRO A 408 -7.55 -10.65 27.41
C PRO A 408 -7.49 -12.16 27.67
N GLN A 409 -7.71 -12.95 26.63
CA GLN A 409 -7.54 -14.40 26.61
C GLN A 409 -6.53 -14.78 25.53
N LEU A 410 -5.63 -15.71 25.83
CA LEU A 410 -4.60 -16.16 24.91
C LEU A 410 -4.32 -17.66 25.12
N ALA A 411 -4.40 -18.45 24.04
CA ALA A 411 -4.16 -19.90 24.04
C ALA A 411 -4.91 -20.63 25.17
N GLY A 412 -6.20 -20.34 25.36
CA GLY A 412 -7.05 -20.93 26.41
C GLY A 412 -6.84 -20.38 27.82
N SER A 413 -5.84 -19.50 28.02
CA SER A 413 -5.54 -18.88 29.33
C SER A 413 -6.19 -17.52 29.46
N GLN A 414 -6.95 -17.30 30.55
CA GLN A 414 -7.49 -16.00 30.94
C GLN A 414 -6.66 -15.43 32.11
N GLY A 415 -6.20 -14.19 31.96
CA GLY A 415 -5.48 -13.47 33.01
C GLY A 415 -4.01 -13.86 33.24
N ALA A 416 -3.58 -15.08 32.89
CA ALA A 416 -2.20 -15.55 33.03
C ALA A 416 -1.42 -15.53 31.69
N ILE A 417 -1.77 -14.61 30.81
CA ILE A 417 -1.19 -14.51 29.45
C ILE A 417 0.32 -14.21 29.41
N ARG A 418 0.90 -13.83 30.57
CA ARG A 418 2.35 -13.56 30.73
C ARG A 418 3.15 -14.76 31.24
N SER A 419 2.53 -15.89 31.47
CA SER A 419 3.25 -17.09 31.89
C SER A 419 4.23 -17.54 30.79
N GLU A 420 5.34 -18.14 31.19
CA GLU A 420 6.37 -18.65 30.26
C GLU A 420 5.76 -19.66 29.28
N SER A 421 4.90 -20.55 29.78
CA SER A 421 4.18 -21.54 28.98
C SER A 421 3.26 -20.95 27.91
N VAL A 422 2.70 -19.75 28.12
CA VAL A 422 1.88 -19.06 27.10
C VAL A 422 2.79 -18.35 26.08
N ARG A 423 3.92 -17.79 26.53
CA ARG A 423 4.88 -17.12 25.62
C ARG A 423 5.49 -18.07 24.60
N GLU A 424 5.76 -19.31 24.98
CA GLU A 424 6.27 -20.35 24.07
C GLU A 424 5.27 -20.70 22.96
N LEU A 425 3.97 -20.46 23.18
CA LEU A 425 2.91 -20.69 22.17
C LEU A 425 2.67 -19.51 21.24
N VAL A 426 3.36 -18.38 21.43
CA VAL A 426 3.09 -17.12 20.74
C VAL A 426 4.28 -16.73 19.87
N GLY A 427 4.01 -16.53 18.58
CA GLY A 427 4.90 -15.83 17.67
C GLY A 427 4.48 -14.36 17.55
N TYR A 428 5.43 -13.44 17.53
CA TYR A 428 5.17 -12.01 17.36
C TYR A 428 6.14 -11.38 16.36
N MET A 429 5.60 -10.80 15.31
CA MET A 429 6.34 -10.00 14.36
C MET A 429 5.88 -8.55 14.48
N SER A 430 6.77 -7.67 14.97
CA SER A 430 6.48 -6.25 15.18
C SER A 430 6.64 -5.44 13.89
N GLN A 431 5.95 -4.31 13.80
CA GLN A 431 6.05 -3.36 12.67
C GLN A 431 7.48 -2.85 12.42
N LYS A 432 8.25 -2.58 13.49
CA LYS A 432 9.69 -2.30 13.38
C LYS A 432 10.43 -3.62 13.44
N PHE A 433 11.45 -3.78 12.60
CA PHE A 433 12.25 -5.01 12.58
C PHE A 433 12.69 -5.40 14.00
N SER A 434 12.33 -6.61 14.41
CA SER A 434 12.78 -7.20 15.67
C SER A 434 14.16 -7.84 15.57
N LEU A 435 14.71 -7.94 14.34
CA LEU A 435 16.02 -8.52 14.09
C LEU A 435 17.14 -7.57 14.53
N TYR A 436 18.23 -8.12 14.99
CA TYR A 436 19.44 -7.39 15.32
C TYR A 436 20.22 -7.07 14.04
N ASP A 437 20.31 -5.82 13.69
CA ASP A 437 20.95 -5.35 12.45
C ASP A 437 22.46 -5.66 12.37
N ASP A 438 23.13 -5.74 13.53
CA ASP A 438 24.56 -6.03 13.63
C ASP A 438 24.89 -7.53 13.57
N LEU A 439 23.89 -8.38 13.68
CA LEU A 439 24.05 -9.82 13.57
C LEU A 439 23.84 -10.31 12.12
N SER A 440 24.49 -11.43 11.78
CA SER A 440 24.18 -12.16 10.57
C SER A 440 22.76 -12.77 10.62
N ILE A 441 22.25 -13.21 9.49
CA ILE A 441 20.95 -13.90 9.42
C ILE A 441 21.00 -15.15 10.29
N ASP A 442 22.07 -15.92 10.21
CA ASP A 442 22.27 -17.15 10.95
C ASP A 442 22.26 -16.95 12.46
N GLU A 443 22.99 -15.93 12.95
CA GLU A 443 23.04 -15.56 14.37
C GLU A 443 21.67 -15.06 14.88
N ASN A 444 20.94 -14.28 14.09
CA ASN A 444 19.56 -13.89 14.43
C ASN A 444 18.66 -15.11 14.60
N LEU A 445 18.72 -16.07 13.67
CA LEU A 445 17.88 -17.28 13.74
C LEU A 445 18.28 -18.17 14.92
N ASP A 446 19.57 -18.29 15.26
CA ASP A 446 20.03 -18.99 16.47
C ASP A 446 19.52 -18.32 17.73
N PHE A 447 19.60 -16.98 17.79
CA PHE A 447 19.09 -16.20 18.93
C PHE A 447 17.60 -16.44 19.15
N PHE A 448 16.77 -16.23 18.11
CA PHE A 448 15.33 -16.42 18.23
C PHE A 448 14.93 -17.89 18.45
N GLY A 449 15.63 -18.82 17.80
CA GLY A 449 15.44 -20.25 18.06
C GLY A 449 15.70 -20.62 19.53
N GLY A 450 16.75 -20.05 20.14
CA GLY A 450 17.03 -20.21 21.56
C GLY A 450 15.98 -19.56 22.47
N VAL A 451 15.54 -18.33 22.15
CA VAL A 451 14.51 -17.59 22.92
C VAL A 451 13.18 -18.33 22.92
N TYR A 452 12.79 -18.92 21.79
CA TYR A 452 11.53 -19.65 21.64
C TYR A 452 11.65 -21.15 21.94
N GLY A 453 12.80 -21.62 22.44
CA GLY A 453 12.99 -23.01 22.87
C GLY A 453 12.95 -24.05 21.73
N VAL A 454 13.32 -23.66 20.51
CA VAL A 454 13.40 -24.62 19.38
C VAL A 454 14.41 -25.71 19.72
N PRO A 455 14.03 -27.01 19.64
CA PRO A 455 14.95 -28.11 19.93
C PRO A 455 16.22 -28.07 19.07
N GLN A 456 17.37 -28.27 19.69
CA GLN A 456 18.66 -28.24 18.97
C GLN A 456 18.73 -29.21 17.78
N SER A 457 17.97 -30.31 17.84
CA SER A 457 17.85 -31.28 16.74
C SER A 457 17.09 -30.77 15.53
N GLU A 458 16.23 -29.75 15.71
CA GLU A 458 15.34 -29.20 14.67
C GLU A 458 15.83 -27.84 14.13
N ILE A 459 16.70 -27.13 14.88
CA ILE A 459 17.14 -25.78 14.57
C ILE A 459 17.74 -25.64 13.15
N ALA A 460 18.55 -26.60 12.73
CA ALA A 460 19.19 -26.56 11.42
C ALA A 460 18.20 -26.70 10.26
N GLU A 461 17.15 -27.50 10.42
CA GLU A 461 16.09 -27.67 9.44
C GLU A 461 15.24 -26.38 9.35
N LYS A 462 14.84 -25.83 10.50
CA LYS A 462 14.07 -24.59 10.60
C LYS A 462 14.84 -23.40 9.98
N LYS A 463 16.13 -23.26 10.28
CA LYS A 463 17.00 -22.23 9.68
C LYS A 463 17.09 -22.38 8.17
N ARG A 464 17.24 -23.58 7.64
CA ARG A 464 17.28 -23.85 6.20
C ARG A 464 15.96 -23.43 5.55
N TRP A 465 14.84 -23.78 6.15
CA TRP A 465 13.52 -23.37 5.68
C TRP A 465 13.39 -21.84 5.65
N VAL A 466 13.80 -21.12 6.70
CA VAL A 466 13.74 -19.65 6.72
C VAL A 466 14.57 -19.03 5.59
N LEU A 467 15.79 -19.55 5.37
CA LEU A 467 16.67 -19.07 4.29
C LEU A 467 16.07 -19.33 2.90
N GLU A 468 15.45 -20.49 2.70
CA GLU A 468 14.77 -20.83 1.44
C GLU A 468 13.53 -19.96 1.23
N PHE A 469 12.65 -19.84 2.22
CA PHE A 469 11.47 -18.97 2.20
C PHE A 469 11.82 -17.49 1.94
N SER A 470 12.91 -17.03 2.52
CA SER A 470 13.39 -15.65 2.34
C SER A 470 14.09 -15.43 0.99
N GLY A 471 14.42 -16.49 0.22
CA GLY A 471 15.23 -16.38 -0.99
C GLY A 471 16.69 -16.03 -0.70
N LEU A 472 17.19 -16.41 0.49
CA LEU A 472 18.52 -16.10 0.99
C LEU A 472 19.40 -17.34 1.16
N THR A 473 19.07 -18.44 0.46
CA THR A 473 19.88 -19.67 0.43
C THR A 473 21.32 -19.35 0.05
N GLY A 474 22.28 -19.81 0.86
CA GLY A 474 23.70 -19.53 0.69
C GLY A 474 24.18 -18.16 1.22
N LYS A 475 23.29 -17.33 1.81
CA LYS A 475 23.60 -16.00 2.35
C LYS A 475 23.47 -15.92 3.89
N ALA A 476 23.48 -17.05 4.58
CA ALA A 476 23.26 -17.12 6.03
C ALA A 476 24.19 -16.20 6.85
N GLN A 477 25.42 -15.99 6.40
CA GLN A 477 26.43 -15.16 7.06
C GLN A 477 26.33 -13.67 6.69
N GLN A 478 25.36 -13.26 5.86
CA GLN A 478 25.18 -11.85 5.52
C GLN A 478 24.62 -11.08 6.73
N ILE A 479 25.19 -9.89 6.99
CA ILE A 479 24.73 -9.00 8.06
C ILE A 479 23.32 -8.52 7.77
N THR A 480 22.41 -8.69 8.72
CA THR A 480 20.99 -8.41 8.57
C THR A 480 20.72 -6.95 8.26
N GLY A 481 21.49 -6.02 8.85
CA GLY A 481 21.39 -4.59 8.58
C GLY A 481 21.55 -4.20 7.10
N SER A 482 22.29 -5.00 6.33
CA SER A 482 22.55 -4.77 4.90
C SER A 482 21.43 -5.27 3.97
N LEU A 483 20.44 -5.98 4.50
CA LEU A 483 19.35 -6.52 3.71
C LEU A 483 18.32 -5.42 3.34
N PRO A 484 17.76 -5.43 2.12
CA PRO A 484 16.55 -4.69 1.79
C PRO A 484 15.37 -5.01 2.70
N GLY A 485 14.45 -4.07 2.89
CA GLY A 485 13.32 -4.16 3.81
C GLY A 485 12.47 -5.43 3.62
N GLY A 486 12.07 -5.76 2.39
CA GLY A 486 11.25 -6.93 2.11
C GLY A 486 11.93 -8.27 2.45
N TRP A 487 13.27 -8.35 2.39
CA TRP A 487 14.01 -9.54 2.82
C TRP A 487 14.12 -9.63 4.34
N LYS A 488 14.31 -8.49 5.03
CA LYS A 488 14.25 -8.43 6.51
C LYS A 488 12.89 -8.90 7.01
N GLN A 489 11.79 -8.51 6.37
CA GLN A 489 10.43 -8.93 6.72
C GLN A 489 10.27 -10.46 6.65
N ARG A 490 10.77 -11.08 5.57
CA ARG A 490 10.70 -12.54 5.42
C ARG A 490 11.53 -13.29 6.46
N VAL A 491 12.72 -12.79 6.79
CA VAL A 491 13.56 -13.39 7.87
C VAL A 491 12.87 -13.21 9.24
N ALA A 492 12.31 -12.03 9.52
CA ALA A 492 11.59 -11.75 10.77
C ALA A 492 10.35 -12.66 10.93
N PHE A 493 9.59 -12.87 9.85
CA PHE A 493 8.48 -13.82 9.85
C PHE A 493 8.95 -15.26 10.12
N GLY A 494 10.04 -15.68 9.46
CA GLY A 494 10.64 -17.00 9.72
C GLY A 494 11.05 -17.16 11.17
N ALA A 495 11.72 -16.17 11.76
CA ALA A 495 12.09 -16.17 13.17
C ALA A 495 10.88 -16.24 14.11
N ALA A 496 9.78 -15.55 13.79
CA ALA A 496 8.55 -15.56 14.58
C ALA A 496 7.74 -16.86 14.47
N THR A 497 8.02 -17.70 13.46
CA THR A 497 7.23 -18.92 13.17
C THR A 497 8.00 -20.22 13.38
N MET A 498 9.34 -20.20 13.43
CA MET A 498 10.18 -21.41 13.48
C MET A 498 9.93 -22.34 14.66
N HIS A 499 9.33 -21.85 15.76
CA HIS A 499 8.95 -22.64 16.94
C HIS A 499 7.53 -23.23 16.86
N GLU A 500 6.84 -23.12 15.72
CA GLU A 500 5.48 -23.63 15.48
C GLU A 500 4.44 -23.06 16.47
N PRO A 501 4.29 -21.73 16.53
CA PRO A 501 3.37 -21.11 17.49
C PRO A 501 1.92 -21.52 17.25
N GLY A 502 1.14 -21.70 18.32
CA GLY A 502 -0.32 -21.86 18.25
C GLY A 502 -1.04 -20.56 17.93
N VAL A 503 -0.42 -19.43 18.31
CA VAL A 503 -0.93 -18.08 18.06
C VAL A 503 0.16 -17.23 17.43
N LEU A 504 -0.16 -16.51 16.35
CA LEU A 504 0.77 -15.65 15.64
C LEU A 504 0.19 -14.23 15.51
N PHE A 505 0.93 -13.25 16.01
CA PHE A 505 0.63 -11.83 15.81
C PHE A 505 1.57 -11.25 14.76
N LEU A 506 1.01 -10.63 13.73
CA LEU A 506 1.73 -10.01 12.63
C LEU A 506 1.33 -8.54 12.52
N ASP A 507 2.24 -7.64 12.88
CA ASP A 507 2.00 -6.19 12.81
C ASP A 507 2.61 -5.63 11.52
N GLU A 508 1.76 -5.41 10.50
CA GLU A 508 2.11 -4.95 9.15
C GLU A 508 3.20 -5.81 8.45
N PRO A 509 2.98 -7.13 8.31
CA PRO A 509 4.04 -8.07 7.96
C PRO A 509 4.61 -7.91 6.54
N THR A 510 3.87 -7.31 5.62
CA THR A 510 4.21 -7.20 4.20
C THR A 510 4.44 -5.75 3.75
N SER A 511 4.62 -4.82 4.71
CA SER A 511 4.95 -3.43 4.41
C SER A 511 6.27 -3.33 3.65
N GLY A 512 6.27 -2.69 2.46
CA GLY A 512 7.43 -2.58 1.58
C GLY A 512 7.82 -3.88 0.87
N VAL A 513 7.01 -4.93 0.91
CA VAL A 513 7.26 -6.20 0.19
C VAL A 513 6.64 -6.12 -1.22
N ASP A 514 7.40 -6.53 -2.22
CA ASP A 514 6.95 -6.57 -3.61
C ASP A 514 5.78 -7.53 -3.85
N PRO A 515 4.95 -7.33 -4.91
CA PRO A 515 3.73 -8.12 -5.12
C PRO A 515 3.95 -9.63 -5.21
N LEU A 516 5.05 -10.10 -5.84
CA LEU A 516 5.32 -11.52 -5.99
C LEU A 516 5.70 -12.15 -4.64
N ALA A 517 6.58 -11.48 -3.90
CA ALA A 517 6.97 -11.91 -2.55
C ALA A 517 5.79 -11.82 -1.58
N ARG A 518 4.93 -10.79 -1.71
CA ARG A 518 3.70 -10.63 -0.93
C ARG A 518 2.75 -11.81 -1.13
N ARG A 519 2.55 -12.27 -2.36
CA ARG A 519 1.76 -13.49 -2.64
C ARG A 519 2.33 -14.73 -1.96
N ALA A 520 3.64 -14.95 -2.04
CA ALA A 520 4.29 -16.09 -1.38
C ALA A 520 4.14 -16.00 0.15
N PHE A 521 4.21 -14.79 0.69
CA PHE A 521 4.04 -14.51 2.12
C PHE A 521 2.62 -14.86 2.59
N TRP A 522 1.60 -14.36 1.91
CA TRP A 522 0.20 -14.64 2.24
C TRP A 522 -0.16 -16.11 2.05
N ARG A 523 0.39 -16.76 1.03
CA ARG A 523 0.25 -18.22 0.86
C ARG A 523 0.80 -18.98 2.06
N MET A 524 1.93 -18.52 2.65
CA MET A 524 2.48 -19.11 3.87
C MET A 524 1.61 -18.83 5.10
N ILE A 525 1.10 -17.61 5.27
CA ILE A 525 0.16 -17.26 6.35
C ILE A 525 -1.06 -18.18 6.29
N ASN A 526 -1.67 -18.34 5.12
CA ASN A 526 -2.83 -19.21 4.94
C ASN A 526 -2.50 -20.69 5.26
N ARG A 527 -1.34 -21.19 4.84
CA ARG A 527 -0.90 -22.55 5.18
C ARG A 527 -0.72 -22.77 6.68
N LEU A 528 -0.11 -21.80 7.41
CA LEU A 528 0.00 -21.87 8.86
C LEU A 528 -1.38 -21.91 9.53
N ALA A 529 -2.34 -21.11 9.04
CA ALA A 529 -3.72 -21.18 9.53
C ALA A 529 -4.37 -22.52 9.24
N ASP A 530 -4.20 -23.08 8.03
CA ASP A 530 -4.71 -24.42 7.69
C ASP A 530 -4.14 -25.52 8.59
N MET A 531 -2.92 -25.35 9.08
CA MET A 531 -2.26 -26.24 10.05
C MET A 531 -2.70 -26.00 11.51
N GLY A 532 -3.59 -25.05 11.75
CA GLY A 532 -4.20 -24.81 13.07
C GLY A 532 -3.71 -23.57 13.81
N THR A 533 -2.73 -22.82 13.29
CA THR A 533 -2.30 -21.56 13.93
C THR A 533 -3.39 -20.51 13.86
N ALA A 534 -3.70 -19.85 15.00
CA ALA A 534 -4.55 -18.68 15.03
C ALA A 534 -3.72 -17.43 14.70
N ILE A 535 -4.11 -16.66 13.70
CA ILE A 535 -3.30 -15.55 13.21
C ILE A 535 -4.07 -14.24 13.30
N LEU A 536 -3.52 -13.24 13.99
CA LEU A 536 -4.02 -11.88 14.00
C LEU A 536 -3.03 -10.99 13.26
N VAL A 537 -3.49 -10.39 12.16
CA VAL A 537 -2.70 -9.52 11.29
C VAL A 537 -3.21 -8.09 11.39
N THR A 538 -2.33 -7.12 11.59
CA THR A 538 -2.66 -5.73 11.25
C THR A 538 -2.13 -5.41 9.88
N THR A 539 -2.91 -4.68 9.10
CA THR A 539 -2.46 -4.09 7.85
C THR A 539 -3.20 -2.77 7.61
N HIS A 540 -2.59 -1.90 6.85
CA HIS A 540 -3.22 -0.72 6.27
C HIS A 540 -3.37 -0.86 4.75
N TYR A 541 -3.03 -2.02 4.19
CA TYR A 541 -3.26 -2.37 2.80
C TYR A 541 -4.55 -3.18 2.68
N LEU A 542 -5.56 -2.58 2.07
CA LEU A 542 -6.90 -3.18 2.01
C LEU A 542 -6.97 -4.39 1.09
N GLU A 543 -6.13 -4.45 0.05
CA GLU A 543 -5.96 -5.65 -0.77
C GLU A 543 -5.45 -6.86 0.04
N GLU A 544 -4.55 -6.63 1.00
CA GLU A 544 -4.09 -7.68 1.91
C GLU A 544 -5.17 -8.11 2.89
N ALA A 545 -5.98 -7.15 3.34
CA ALA A 545 -7.09 -7.46 4.23
C ALA A 545 -8.10 -8.42 3.61
N GLU A 546 -8.29 -8.36 2.29
CA GLU A 546 -9.14 -9.34 1.58
C GLU A 546 -8.63 -10.80 1.69
N GLN A 547 -7.37 -11.00 2.06
CA GLN A 547 -6.79 -12.34 2.30
C GLN A 547 -7.20 -12.93 3.66
N CYS A 548 -7.71 -12.11 4.60
CA CYS A 548 -8.12 -12.56 5.92
C CYS A 548 -9.50 -13.23 5.87
N ASN A 549 -9.70 -14.26 6.70
CA ASN A 549 -11.00 -14.94 6.81
C ASN A 549 -12.07 -14.01 7.40
N ARG A 550 -11.65 -13.15 8.34
CA ARG A 550 -12.51 -12.17 9.00
C ARG A 550 -11.74 -10.90 9.30
N LEU A 551 -12.43 -9.77 9.26
CA LEU A 551 -11.88 -8.44 9.49
C LEU A 551 -12.56 -7.75 10.66
N GLY A 552 -11.79 -6.95 11.38
CA GLY A 552 -12.29 -5.97 12.33
C GLY A 552 -11.78 -4.57 11.97
N PHE A 553 -12.68 -3.60 11.83
CA PHE A 553 -12.34 -2.21 11.57
C PHE A 553 -12.30 -1.44 12.88
N MET A 554 -11.14 -0.87 13.21
CA MET A 554 -10.95 -0.01 14.38
C MET A 554 -10.99 1.47 14.00
N ALA A 555 -11.77 2.25 14.72
CA ALA A 555 -11.80 3.70 14.63
C ALA A 555 -11.97 4.30 16.03
N GLY A 556 -11.20 5.34 16.38
CA GLY A 556 -11.30 6.01 17.68
C GLY A 556 -11.09 5.11 18.90
N GLY A 557 -10.35 4.03 18.76
CA GLY A 557 -10.11 3.05 19.83
C GLY A 557 -11.20 1.98 19.96
N GLU A 558 -12.24 1.98 19.12
CA GLU A 558 -13.35 1.03 19.14
C GLU A 558 -13.35 0.14 17.90
N LEU A 559 -13.94 -1.06 18.01
CA LEU A 559 -14.24 -1.93 16.88
C LEU A 559 -15.61 -1.53 16.29
N VAL A 560 -15.61 -0.92 15.11
CA VAL A 560 -16.80 -0.32 14.50
C VAL A 560 -17.49 -1.20 13.46
N ALA A 561 -16.78 -2.17 12.89
CA ALA A 561 -17.33 -3.18 11.98
C ALA A 561 -16.55 -4.49 12.08
N GLU A 562 -17.22 -5.62 11.89
CA GLU A 562 -16.61 -6.95 11.91
C GLU A 562 -17.34 -7.91 10.97
N GLY A 563 -16.60 -8.78 10.27
CA GLY A 563 -17.14 -9.82 9.40
C GLY A 563 -16.13 -10.34 8.37
N ALA A 564 -16.57 -11.30 7.54
CA ALA A 564 -15.81 -11.69 6.35
C ALA A 564 -15.76 -10.54 5.34
N PRO A 565 -14.71 -10.42 4.51
CA PRO A 565 -14.57 -9.32 3.55
C PRO A 565 -15.80 -9.12 2.67
N SER A 566 -16.34 -10.19 2.07
CA SER A 566 -17.56 -10.12 1.25
C SER A 566 -18.79 -9.70 2.04
N ALA A 567 -18.92 -10.16 3.29
CA ALA A 567 -20.05 -9.81 4.15
C ALA A 567 -20.00 -8.33 4.59
N ILE A 568 -18.81 -7.79 4.82
CA ILE A 568 -18.62 -6.36 5.14
C ILE A 568 -19.01 -5.51 3.93
N LYS A 569 -18.53 -5.89 2.73
CA LYS A 569 -18.88 -5.19 1.46
C LYS A 569 -20.41 -5.25 1.20
N ALA A 570 -21.03 -6.39 1.38
CA ALA A 570 -22.48 -6.58 1.17
C ALA A 570 -23.38 -5.81 2.17
N ARG A 571 -22.86 -5.45 3.35
CA ARG A 571 -23.57 -4.63 4.35
C ARG A 571 -23.52 -3.14 4.07
N GLN A 572 -22.63 -2.70 3.17
CA GLN A 572 -22.57 -1.31 2.75
C GLN A 572 -23.87 -0.95 2.01
N GLY A 573 -24.54 0.10 2.49
CA GLY A 573 -25.75 0.61 1.84
C GLY A 573 -25.43 1.47 0.62
N GLY A 574 -26.43 1.67 -0.23
CA GLY A 574 -26.30 2.44 -1.47
C GLY A 574 -25.68 1.65 -2.61
N HIS A 575 -25.33 2.34 -3.68
CA HIS A 575 -24.75 1.79 -4.89
C HIS A 575 -23.45 2.51 -5.23
N LEU A 576 -22.43 1.78 -5.67
CA LEU A 576 -21.20 2.35 -6.21
C LEU A 576 -21.33 2.48 -7.72
N LEU A 577 -21.18 3.68 -8.24
CA LEU A 577 -21.14 3.93 -9.68
C LEU A 577 -19.72 4.28 -10.12
N GLU A 578 -19.21 3.58 -11.12
CA GLU A 578 -17.99 3.96 -11.83
C GLU A 578 -18.37 4.87 -13.00
N LEU A 579 -17.74 6.04 -13.09
CA LEU A 579 -17.94 7.01 -14.16
C LEU A 579 -16.63 7.20 -14.94
N ARG A 580 -16.69 7.10 -16.27
CA ARG A 580 -15.60 7.50 -17.19
C ARG A 580 -15.96 8.81 -17.86
N VAL A 581 -15.10 9.80 -17.69
CA VAL A 581 -15.34 11.19 -18.16
C VAL A 581 -14.09 11.73 -18.88
N ASP A 582 -14.24 12.83 -19.61
CA ASP A 582 -13.13 13.49 -20.31
C ASP A 582 -12.27 14.38 -19.39
N GLN A 583 -12.87 14.91 -18.29
CA GLN A 583 -12.21 15.79 -17.32
C GLN A 583 -12.43 15.28 -15.89
N PRO A 584 -11.72 14.21 -15.47
CA PRO A 584 -12.02 13.53 -14.21
C PRO A 584 -11.92 14.42 -12.97
N GLN A 585 -10.89 15.26 -12.85
CA GLN A 585 -10.72 16.15 -11.71
C GLN A 585 -11.87 17.17 -11.60
N ARG A 586 -12.23 17.79 -12.71
CA ARG A 586 -13.35 18.77 -12.76
C ARG A 586 -14.68 18.12 -12.39
N ALA A 587 -14.89 16.88 -12.84
CA ALA A 587 -16.06 16.09 -12.45
C ALA A 587 -16.07 15.81 -10.95
N ALA A 588 -14.92 15.36 -10.39
CA ALA A 588 -14.79 15.10 -8.96
C ALA A 588 -15.07 16.34 -8.12
N ASP A 589 -14.48 17.50 -8.47
CA ASP A 589 -14.67 18.75 -7.75
C ASP A 589 -16.14 19.18 -7.79
N ARG A 590 -16.77 19.08 -8.95
CA ARG A 590 -18.20 19.43 -9.10
C ARG A 590 -19.12 18.53 -8.27
N LEU A 591 -18.83 17.24 -8.21
CA LEU A 591 -19.63 16.31 -7.40
C LEU A 591 -19.36 16.50 -5.90
N LYS A 592 -18.11 16.74 -5.49
CA LYS A 592 -17.73 17.04 -4.10
C LYS A 592 -18.33 18.36 -3.55
N GLU A 593 -18.80 19.27 -4.41
CA GLU A 593 -19.58 20.46 -4.01
C GLU A 593 -21.04 20.12 -3.65
N GLN A 594 -21.58 19.02 -4.17
CA GLN A 594 -23.01 18.69 -4.09
C GLN A 594 -23.32 17.50 -3.18
N MET A 595 -22.30 16.71 -2.82
CA MET A 595 -22.44 15.57 -1.93
C MET A 595 -21.25 15.51 -0.95
N GLU A 596 -21.31 14.63 0.02
CA GLU A 596 -20.23 14.41 0.97
C GLU A 596 -18.95 14.01 0.24
N ARG A 597 -17.84 14.67 0.54
CA ARG A 597 -16.56 14.51 -0.18
C ARG A 597 -16.08 13.06 -0.24
N TRP A 598 -16.31 12.29 0.82
CA TRP A 598 -15.89 10.89 0.90
C TRP A 598 -16.63 9.96 -0.08
N ARG A 599 -17.81 10.38 -0.58
CA ARG A 599 -18.59 9.62 -1.55
C ARG A 599 -18.03 9.68 -2.98
N VAL A 600 -17.06 10.55 -3.24
CA VAL A 600 -16.45 10.72 -4.57
C VAL A 600 -14.96 10.45 -4.49
N SER A 601 -14.49 9.46 -5.23
CA SER A 601 -13.07 9.06 -5.34
C SER A 601 -12.61 9.13 -6.78
N LEU A 602 -11.35 9.54 -6.98
CA LEU A 602 -10.73 9.60 -8.29
C LEU A 602 -9.71 8.45 -8.46
N PHE A 603 -9.81 7.73 -9.57
CA PHE A 603 -8.90 6.65 -9.96
C PHE A 603 -8.46 6.86 -11.42
N GLY A 604 -7.32 7.54 -11.62
CA GLY A 604 -6.81 7.86 -12.95
C GLY A 604 -7.84 8.62 -13.80
N ASP A 605 -8.43 7.97 -14.79
CA ASP A 605 -9.46 8.50 -15.69
C ASP A 605 -10.90 8.20 -15.25
N ARG A 606 -11.11 7.57 -14.08
CA ARG A 606 -12.40 7.10 -13.57
C ARG A 606 -12.73 7.74 -12.23
N LEU A 607 -14.03 7.87 -11.97
CA LEU A 607 -14.55 8.27 -10.66
C LEU A 607 -15.40 7.15 -10.08
N HIS A 608 -15.24 6.89 -8.80
CA HIS A 608 -16.18 6.12 -8.00
C HIS A 608 -17.09 7.09 -7.25
N VAL A 609 -18.40 6.89 -7.37
CA VAL A 609 -19.41 7.73 -6.72
C VAL A 609 -20.41 6.85 -5.98
N ILE A 610 -20.51 7.04 -4.66
CA ILE A 610 -21.46 6.32 -3.82
C ILE A 610 -22.77 7.10 -3.76
N VAL A 611 -23.88 6.46 -4.14
CA VAL A 611 -25.22 7.03 -4.17
C VAL A 611 -26.21 6.20 -3.36
N ASP A 612 -27.23 6.86 -2.79
CA ASP A 612 -28.29 6.18 -2.03
C ASP A 612 -29.55 5.95 -2.89
N ASP A 613 -29.65 6.64 -4.04
CA ASP A 613 -30.75 6.53 -5.00
C ASP A 613 -30.64 5.18 -5.78
N ASP A 614 -31.71 4.78 -6.44
CA ASP A 614 -31.62 3.69 -7.41
C ASP A 614 -30.67 4.02 -8.58
N VAL A 615 -29.97 3.02 -9.08
CA VAL A 615 -28.90 3.16 -10.09
C VAL A 615 -29.36 4.00 -11.29
N SER A 616 -30.52 3.71 -11.87
CA SER A 616 -31.00 4.38 -13.09
C SER A 616 -31.32 5.87 -12.87
N SER A 617 -31.84 6.23 -11.69
CA SER A 617 -32.09 7.63 -11.29
C SER A 617 -30.79 8.37 -11.03
N ALA A 618 -29.85 7.72 -10.34
CA ALA A 618 -28.53 8.27 -10.05
C ALA A 618 -27.70 8.53 -11.32
N GLU A 619 -27.68 7.59 -12.27
CA GLU A 619 -27.02 7.75 -13.57
C GLU A 619 -27.50 8.99 -14.32
N LYS A 620 -28.82 9.15 -14.45
CA LYS A 620 -29.43 10.29 -15.13
C LYS A 620 -29.09 11.61 -14.44
N ARG A 621 -29.17 11.63 -13.10
CA ARG A 621 -28.86 12.82 -12.29
C ARG A 621 -27.40 13.22 -12.43
N LEU A 622 -26.45 12.28 -12.25
CA LEU A 622 -25.02 12.52 -12.35
C LEU A 622 -24.62 12.95 -13.77
N ALA A 623 -25.16 12.30 -14.80
CA ALA A 623 -24.90 12.68 -16.19
C ALA A 623 -25.40 14.10 -16.51
N ALA A 624 -26.54 14.51 -15.97
CA ALA A 624 -27.06 15.89 -16.13
C ALA A 624 -26.16 16.90 -15.40
N GLN A 625 -25.81 16.66 -14.14
CA GLN A 625 -24.95 17.53 -13.33
C GLN A 625 -23.57 17.76 -13.95
N LEU A 626 -22.95 16.70 -14.50
CA LEU A 626 -21.65 16.77 -15.14
C LEU A 626 -21.73 17.48 -16.51
N ARG A 627 -22.78 17.24 -17.27
CA ARG A 627 -23.03 17.95 -18.53
C ARG A 627 -23.19 19.46 -18.29
N ASP A 628 -23.93 19.85 -17.26
CA ASP A 628 -24.11 21.27 -16.88
C ASP A 628 -22.78 21.91 -16.45
N ALA A 629 -21.84 21.12 -15.94
CA ALA A 629 -20.47 21.54 -15.63
C ALA A 629 -19.54 21.54 -16.86
N GLY A 630 -20.02 21.14 -18.05
CA GLY A 630 -19.23 21.05 -19.27
C GLY A 630 -18.30 19.85 -19.32
N VAL A 631 -18.61 18.77 -18.56
CA VAL A 631 -17.87 17.51 -18.56
C VAL A 631 -18.62 16.48 -19.39
N ALA A 632 -17.93 15.85 -20.35
CA ALA A 632 -18.51 14.78 -21.16
C ALA A 632 -18.39 13.45 -20.47
N VAL A 633 -19.53 12.82 -20.20
CA VAL A 633 -19.61 11.48 -19.61
C VAL A 633 -19.55 10.45 -20.75
N ARG A 634 -18.58 9.54 -20.71
CA ARG A 634 -18.40 8.46 -21.68
C ARG A 634 -19.17 7.21 -21.30
N GLU A 635 -19.14 6.87 -20.01
CA GLU A 635 -19.72 5.65 -19.48
C GLU A 635 -20.09 5.83 -18.01
N ILE A 636 -21.20 5.25 -17.58
CA ILE A 636 -21.59 5.08 -16.17
C ILE A 636 -22.09 3.66 -16.04
N HIS A 637 -21.63 2.93 -15.03
CA HIS A 637 -22.16 1.62 -14.68
C HIS A 637 -22.01 1.36 -13.18
N GLU A 638 -22.81 0.44 -12.68
CA GLU A 638 -22.70 -0.02 -11.29
C GLU A 638 -21.50 -0.94 -11.15
N GLU A 639 -20.70 -0.72 -10.09
CA GLU A 639 -19.53 -1.50 -9.74
C GLU A 639 -19.65 -2.06 -8.32
N SER A 640 -18.94 -3.16 -8.05
CA SER A 640 -18.88 -3.75 -6.73
C SER A 640 -18.03 -2.90 -5.78
N TYR A 641 -18.45 -2.76 -4.52
CA TYR A 641 -17.66 -2.07 -3.50
C TYR A 641 -16.29 -2.73 -3.31
N SER A 642 -15.22 -1.92 -3.34
CA SER A 642 -13.92 -2.32 -2.82
C SER A 642 -13.91 -2.24 -1.29
N LEU A 643 -12.96 -2.91 -0.63
CA LEU A 643 -12.76 -2.71 0.82
C LEU A 643 -12.33 -1.28 1.16
N GLU A 644 -11.70 -0.56 0.22
CA GLU A 644 -11.33 0.85 0.41
C GLU A 644 -12.58 1.73 0.51
N ASP A 645 -13.53 1.57 -0.39
CA ASP A 645 -14.78 2.33 -0.37
C ASP A 645 -15.54 2.11 0.94
N VAL A 646 -15.65 0.85 1.36
CA VAL A 646 -16.33 0.48 2.61
C VAL A 646 -15.59 0.98 3.84
N PHE A 647 -14.27 0.84 3.89
CA PHE A 647 -13.46 1.29 5.02
C PHE A 647 -13.62 2.80 5.23
N ILE A 648 -13.54 3.58 4.15
CA ILE A 648 -13.71 5.02 4.20
C ILE A 648 -15.13 5.39 4.67
N ALA A 649 -16.17 4.74 4.11
CA ALA A 649 -17.53 4.98 4.52
C ALA A 649 -17.77 4.71 6.02
N VAL A 650 -17.22 3.60 6.54
CA VAL A 650 -17.32 3.23 7.96
C VAL A 650 -16.56 4.22 8.86
N VAL A 651 -15.36 4.64 8.46
CA VAL A 651 -14.55 5.61 9.22
C VAL A 651 -15.23 6.97 9.24
N GLU A 652 -15.75 7.46 8.11
CA GLU A 652 -16.43 8.75 8.05
C GLU A 652 -17.74 8.75 8.82
N LYS A 653 -18.49 7.65 8.81
CA LYS A 653 -19.67 7.48 9.65
C LYS A 653 -19.31 7.52 11.14
N ALA A 654 -18.25 6.84 11.54
CA ALA A 654 -17.76 6.88 12.93
C ALA A 654 -17.29 8.29 13.33
N ARG A 655 -16.71 9.09 12.41
CA ARG A 655 -16.40 10.51 12.62
C ARG A 655 -17.65 11.34 12.88
N GLN A 656 -18.68 11.19 12.07
CA GLN A 656 -19.94 11.90 12.21
C GLN A 656 -20.66 11.56 13.53
N GLU A 657 -20.51 10.31 14.00
CA GLU A 657 -21.02 9.84 15.29
C GLU A 657 -20.18 10.31 16.50
N GLY A 658 -19.11 11.07 16.27
CA GLY A 658 -18.25 11.61 17.35
C GLY A 658 -17.38 10.57 18.05
N LYS A 659 -17.14 9.41 17.41
CA LYS A 659 -16.30 8.33 17.97
C LYS A 659 -14.80 8.59 17.85
N PHE A 660 -14.39 9.63 17.15
CA PHE A 660 -13.00 10.09 17.17
C PHE A 660 -12.84 11.09 18.30
N ALA A 661 -11.90 10.84 19.24
CA ALA A 661 -11.41 11.89 20.10
C ALA A 661 -10.91 13.03 19.18
N SER A 662 -11.34 14.28 19.43
CA SER A 662 -10.76 15.45 18.78
C SER A 662 -9.24 15.33 18.93
N GLU A 663 -8.50 15.31 17.82
CA GLU A 663 -7.05 15.45 17.82
C GLU A 663 -6.70 16.88 18.25
N ASP A 664 -6.95 17.22 19.53
CA ASP A 664 -6.49 18.47 20.16
C ASP A 664 -5.03 18.34 20.62
#